data_bac60cfafe2115e4f307a9b06f117c1f
#
_entry.id   bac60cfafe2115e4f307a9b06f117c1f
#
_cell.length_a   1.000
_cell.length_b   1.000
_cell.length_c   1.000
_cell.angle_alpha   90.00
_cell.angle_beta   90.00
_cell.angle_gamma   90.00
#
_symmetry.space_group_name_H-M   'P 1'
#
loop_
_entity.id
_entity.type
_entity.pdbx_description
1 polymer ?
#
loop_
_entity_poly.entity_id
_entity_poly.type
_entity_poly.pdbx_seq_one_letter_code
_entity_poly.pdbx_strand_id
1 'polypeptide(L)'
;MKNTCKSVAAFALLASAWPLWAQTAPAETAPAAEPAAKDAKNKDEVVHLSPFLVNAGDSSVGRYSSLESTSGGRVRVNIMDSSQSVSVITSDVLNDVAAGRILDATKYIAGISESTLGSNAQDRTNVRGFQADGHTVDGFTYGGFINLDPAIVDRIEVVKGPNAILAPQPTSPGGTVNNATKKPMFKNFGAVSVQVGQFDANSASLDINQGIDDHMAARVVASFRDWDNWWQGAGIRQTTIMPGFTYKFSDQAQVTLQYIYTDWKSTLYLGLPADPSAGTNNTARIIAGVPRDLSVYNENDIYRIDQQHDWKLLFTAELWKGIQMRLSALYHKTSQYAPQLNTSVHTDGNRDPLTGDFVPGMQFLQVPPYTGSPIGPAGRTFTRSGTDPRNDPRQTMIQNDYAYLFENDSVKSTTLVGFAFTETTDYGNMAHNINAPAFDIDHYVDVPWTMGTLNFDNRLSNQFKQAYVSETLSLLKNRLILNGAISQNYYRQRARYLVTGVFHGNAPDATLPAYGVVIKPYKDVLSLYYSYSEQSTANQPSNSAANTVPPLTSSKQNEFGARAKLWDDKLYFTVSYFDIVQDNFSVPNPANLTTPPPNPLLPPLFSDRTAKGWEYELRANPTKHLSIIGSYTAFKNRDPNDVEFRGTAEKSGAVLASYKFDADTPALDGFRVAIGVDYIGDRPGDAASGLTAASTPTNPIPNQPSFYLPSRTLTNLIIAYDSKKHWTVQLNVDNVFDEEYMMASINRSMIYVGTPTNFRGTFTYKF
;
A
#
# COMPACT_ATOMS: atom_id res chain seq x y z
N MET A 1 6.34 23.07 -21.71
CA MET A 1 5.00 23.47 -22.22
C MET A 1 4.62 22.99 -23.62
N LYS A 2 5.50 22.66 -24.55
CA LYS A 2 5.09 22.31 -25.93
C LYS A 2 4.83 20.80 -26.20
N ASN A 3 5.18 19.89 -25.30
CA ASN A 3 5.07 18.44 -25.53
C ASN A 3 3.89 17.77 -24.80
N THR A 4 3.34 18.38 -23.77
CA THR A 4 2.27 17.83 -22.93
C THR A 4 0.91 17.74 -23.65
N CYS A 5 0.59 18.75 -24.47
CA CYS A 5 -0.65 18.71 -25.26
C CYS A 5 -0.69 17.61 -26.34
N LYS A 6 0.48 17.16 -26.82
CA LYS A 6 0.53 16.12 -27.87
C LYS A 6 0.22 14.72 -27.33
N SER A 7 0.57 14.43 -26.07
CA SER A 7 0.35 13.09 -25.48
C SER A 7 -1.11 12.87 -25.10
N VAL A 8 -1.79 13.89 -24.57
CA VAL A 8 -3.23 13.81 -24.25
C VAL A 8 -4.08 13.76 -25.53
N ALA A 9 -3.67 14.51 -26.58
CA ALA A 9 -4.33 14.47 -27.89
C ALA A 9 -4.18 13.11 -28.61
N ALA A 10 -3.04 12.41 -28.43
CA ALA A 10 -2.82 11.08 -28.99
C ALA A 10 -3.72 10.02 -28.32
N PHE A 11 -3.99 10.15 -27.02
CA PHE A 11 -4.89 9.24 -26.30
C PHE A 11 -6.37 9.46 -26.70
N ALA A 12 -6.77 10.71 -26.92
CA ALA A 12 -8.10 11.05 -27.43
C ALA A 12 -8.31 10.59 -28.90
N LEU A 13 -7.25 10.61 -29.71
CA LEU A 13 -7.29 10.13 -31.12
C LEU A 13 -7.35 8.60 -31.20
N LEU A 14 -6.75 7.84 -30.28
CA LEU A 14 -6.86 6.39 -30.25
C LEU A 14 -8.28 5.92 -29.85
N ALA A 15 -8.99 6.70 -29.04
CA ALA A 15 -10.40 6.42 -28.71
C ALA A 15 -11.36 6.70 -29.87
N SER A 16 -10.97 7.57 -30.81
CA SER A 16 -11.79 7.94 -31.98
C SER A 16 -11.57 7.05 -33.22
N ALA A 17 -10.59 6.15 -33.20
CA ALA A 17 -10.18 5.35 -34.38
C ALA A 17 -10.79 3.94 -34.43
N TRP A 18 -11.69 3.56 -33.51
CA TRP A 18 -12.43 2.31 -33.61
C TRP A 18 -13.77 2.53 -34.30
N PRO A 19 -14.07 1.81 -35.39
CA PRO A 19 -15.36 1.90 -36.02
C PRO A 19 -16.43 1.38 -35.05
N LEU A 20 -17.40 2.24 -34.74
CA LEU A 20 -18.65 1.91 -34.12
C LEU A 20 -19.39 0.89 -34.98
N TRP A 21 -19.29 -0.37 -34.70
CA TRP A 21 -20.24 -1.36 -35.17
C TRP A 21 -21.50 -1.26 -34.29
N ALA A 22 -22.25 -0.18 -34.49
CA ALA A 22 -23.61 -0.09 -34.01
C ALA A 22 -24.47 -0.96 -34.93
N GLN A 23 -24.81 -2.15 -34.50
CA GLN A 23 -25.93 -2.88 -35.09
C GLN A 23 -27.19 -2.12 -34.73
N THR A 24 -27.88 -1.63 -35.74
CA THR A 24 -29.23 -1.07 -35.65
C THR A 24 -30.17 -2.15 -35.12
N ALA A 25 -30.71 -1.97 -33.94
CA ALA A 25 -31.81 -2.76 -33.41
C ALA A 25 -33.09 -2.46 -34.23
N PRO A 26 -33.92 -3.46 -34.52
CA PRO A 26 -35.21 -3.24 -35.16
C PRO A 26 -36.17 -2.48 -34.25
N ALA A 27 -36.96 -1.58 -34.81
CA ALA A 27 -37.96 -0.78 -34.12
C ALA A 27 -38.98 -1.65 -33.37
N GLU A 28 -39.10 -1.42 -32.07
CA GLU A 28 -40.07 -2.02 -31.17
C GLU A 28 -41.48 -1.46 -31.47
N THR A 29 -42.40 -2.32 -31.82
CA THR A 29 -43.86 -2.04 -31.91
C THR A 29 -44.46 -2.16 -30.51
N ALA A 30 -45.38 -1.25 -30.21
CA ALA A 30 -46.06 -1.05 -28.91
C ALA A 30 -46.79 -2.29 -28.35
N PRO A 31 -47.07 -2.33 -27.01
CA PRO A 31 -47.37 -3.54 -26.27
C PRO A 31 -48.84 -3.98 -26.43
N ALA A 32 -49.04 -5.27 -26.65
CA ALA A 32 -50.31 -5.94 -26.48
C ALA A 32 -50.42 -6.61 -25.13
N ALA A 33 -51.60 -6.61 -24.57
CA ALA A 33 -52.02 -6.98 -23.23
C ALA A 33 -51.49 -8.35 -22.69
N GLU A 34 -51.26 -8.38 -21.40
CA GLU A 34 -50.98 -9.57 -20.59
C GLU A 34 -51.96 -10.72 -20.77
N PRO A 35 -51.50 -11.96 -20.75
CA PRO A 35 -52.27 -13.06 -20.22
C PRO A 35 -51.69 -13.65 -18.97
N ALA A 36 -52.59 -14.04 -18.07
CA ALA A 36 -52.45 -14.54 -16.75
C ALA A 36 -51.37 -15.59 -16.47
N ALA A 37 -50.84 -15.49 -15.28
CA ALA A 37 -49.90 -16.39 -14.64
C ALA A 37 -50.24 -17.88 -14.79
N LYS A 38 -49.30 -18.66 -15.27
CA LYS A 38 -49.22 -20.10 -15.05
C LYS A 38 -47.99 -20.38 -14.18
N ASP A 39 -48.24 -21.01 -13.03
CA ASP A 39 -47.26 -21.53 -12.12
C ASP A 39 -46.17 -22.33 -12.83
N ALA A 40 -44.98 -21.74 -12.96
CA ALA A 40 -43.76 -22.49 -13.21
C ALA A 40 -43.07 -22.68 -11.85
N LYS A 41 -43.05 -23.92 -11.38
CA LYS A 41 -42.19 -24.36 -10.29
C LYS A 41 -40.74 -23.99 -10.65
N ASN A 42 -40.23 -22.84 -10.14
CA ASN A 42 -38.82 -22.59 -10.05
C ASN A 42 -38.25 -23.62 -9.06
N LYS A 43 -37.55 -24.61 -9.55
CA LYS A 43 -36.52 -25.26 -8.79
C LYS A 43 -35.52 -24.16 -8.41
N ASP A 44 -35.36 -23.94 -7.12
CA ASP A 44 -34.29 -23.15 -6.56
C ASP A 44 -32.96 -23.77 -7.03
N GLU A 45 -32.47 -23.31 -8.16
CA GLU A 45 -31.12 -23.59 -8.63
C GLU A 45 -30.20 -22.75 -7.76
N VAL A 46 -29.63 -23.36 -6.72
CA VAL A 46 -28.66 -22.75 -5.85
C VAL A 46 -27.45 -22.40 -6.73
N VAL A 47 -27.33 -21.13 -7.09
CA VAL A 47 -26.17 -20.62 -7.80
C VAL A 47 -24.96 -20.77 -6.87
N HIS A 48 -24.16 -21.80 -7.06
CA HIS A 48 -22.92 -22.00 -6.35
C HIS A 48 -21.89 -20.97 -6.83
N LEU A 49 -21.81 -19.83 -6.14
CA LEU A 49 -20.76 -18.85 -6.35
C LEU A 49 -19.42 -19.48 -5.95
N SER A 50 -18.41 -19.32 -6.81
CA SER A 50 -17.05 -19.80 -6.49
C SER A 50 -16.57 -19.19 -5.17
N PRO A 51 -16.09 -19.99 -4.21
CA PRO A 51 -15.60 -19.49 -2.92
C PRO A 51 -14.32 -18.66 -3.06
N PHE A 52 -13.71 -18.62 -4.23
CA PHE A 52 -12.48 -17.89 -4.50
C PHE A 52 -12.68 -16.56 -5.20
N LEU A 53 -13.92 -16.19 -5.54
CA LEU A 53 -14.22 -14.97 -6.27
C LEU A 53 -15.20 -14.09 -5.50
N VAL A 54 -14.91 -12.80 -5.44
CA VAL A 54 -15.81 -11.75 -4.95
C VAL A 54 -15.79 -10.64 -6.00
N ASN A 55 -16.96 -10.19 -6.42
CA ASN A 55 -17.09 -9.04 -7.30
C ASN A 55 -17.34 -7.78 -6.48
N ALA A 56 -16.93 -6.61 -6.98
CA ALA A 56 -17.07 -5.33 -6.28
C ALA A 56 -18.50 -4.99 -5.83
N GLY A 57 -19.51 -5.50 -6.54
CA GLY A 57 -20.94 -5.30 -6.20
C GLY A 57 -21.50 -6.29 -5.20
N ASP A 58 -20.75 -7.36 -4.85
CA ASP A 58 -21.25 -8.39 -3.94
C ASP A 58 -21.25 -7.86 -2.51
N SER A 59 -22.40 -7.98 -1.81
CA SER A 59 -22.57 -7.63 -0.39
C SER A 59 -22.04 -6.24 0.00
N SER A 60 -22.19 -5.24 -0.90
CA SER A 60 -21.79 -3.86 -0.60
C SER A 60 -22.62 -3.26 0.53
N VAL A 61 -21.97 -2.62 1.49
CA VAL A 61 -22.58 -1.76 2.51
C VAL A 61 -22.48 -0.32 2.05
N GLY A 62 -23.46 0.11 1.26
CA GLY A 62 -23.42 1.40 0.61
C GLY A 62 -22.33 1.52 -0.44
N ARG A 63 -21.90 2.78 -0.70
CA ARG A 63 -20.99 3.11 -1.76
C ARG A 63 -19.52 2.69 -1.51
N TYR A 64 -19.07 2.72 -0.26
CA TYR A 64 -17.64 2.77 0.07
C TYR A 64 -17.05 1.48 0.62
N SER A 65 -17.86 0.47 0.91
CA SER A 65 -17.39 -0.73 1.58
C SER A 65 -18.17 -1.99 1.18
N SER A 66 -17.55 -3.16 1.38
CA SER A 66 -18.16 -4.47 1.26
C SER A 66 -17.99 -5.25 2.57
N LEU A 67 -18.93 -6.13 2.88
CA LEU A 67 -18.83 -7.08 3.99
C LEU A 67 -18.19 -8.41 3.57
N GLU A 68 -17.74 -8.55 2.35
CA GLU A 68 -17.11 -9.77 1.87
C GLU A 68 -15.67 -9.52 1.46
N SER A 69 -14.80 -10.47 1.79
CA SER A 69 -13.38 -10.48 1.48
C SER A 69 -12.93 -11.87 1.12
N THR A 70 -11.97 -11.97 0.20
CA THR A 70 -11.19 -13.18 -0.05
C THR A 70 -9.84 -13.17 0.65
N SER A 71 -9.36 -12.01 1.08
CA SER A 71 -8.06 -11.88 1.74
C SER A 71 -8.09 -12.35 3.19
N GLY A 72 -9.26 -12.36 3.85
CA GLY A 72 -9.40 -12.80 5.25
C GLY A 72 -9.26 -14.32 5.47
N GLY A 73 -9.34 -15.15 4.41
CA GLY A 73 -9.30 -16.62 4.55
C GLY A 73 -8.92 -17.37 3.28
N ARG A 74 -8.44 -16.69 2.24
CA ARG A 74 -8.24 -17.20 0.87
C ARG A 74 -9.49 -17.75 0.20
N VAL A 75 -10.57 -17.83 0.91
CA VAL A 75 -11.94 -18.11 0.44
C VAL A 75 -12.82 -16.92 0.79
N ARG A 76 -13.95 -16.79 0.12
CA ARG A 76 -14.95 -15.76 0.39
C ARG A 76 -15.48 -15.91 1.82
N VAL A 77 -15.29 -14.88 2.62
CA VAL A 77 -15.72 -14.83 4.02
C VAL A 77 -16.49 -13.53 4.25
N ASN A 78 -17.63 -13.64 4.93
CA ASN A 78 -18.32 -12.46 5.45
C ASN A 78 -17.54 -11.93 6.65
N ILE A 79 -17.27 -10.61 6.67
CA ILE A 79 -16.48 -9.99 7.73
C ILE A 79 -17.09 -10.21 9.11
N MET A 80 -18.44 -10.30 9.23
CA MET A 80 -19.12 -10.61 10.50
C MET A 80 -18.79 -12.02 11.03
N ASP A 81 -18.32 -12.91 10.15
CA ASP A 81 -18.00 -14.31 10.45
C ASP A 81 -16.49 -14.57 10.62
N SER A 82 -15.67 -13.54 10.36
CA SER A 82 -14.21 -13.64 10.46
C SER A 82 -13.75 -13.44 11.91
N SER A 83 -12.80 -14.24 12.38
CA SER A 83 -12.08 -13.97 13.63
C SER A 83 -10.96 -12.94 13.46
N GLN A 84 -10.62 -12.55 12.23
CA GLN A 84 -9.59 -11.56 11.94
C GLN A 84 -10.19 -10.19 11.64
N SER A 85 -9.45 -9.13 11.92
CA SER A 85 -9.81 -7.77 11.52
C SER A 85 -9.55 -7.59 10.03
N VAL A 86 -10.62 -7.47 9.26
CA VAL A 86 -10.59 -7.27 7.82
C VAL A 86 -11.39 -6.02 7.46
N SER A 87 -10.83 -5.18 6.60
CA SER A 87 -11.51 -3.99 6.08
C SER A 87 -11.45 -4.00 4.55
N VAL A 88 -12.57 -3.64 3.91
CA VAL A 88 -12.67 -3.56 2.45
C VAL A 88 -13.11 -2.15 2.05
N ILE A 89 -12.38 -1.58 1.08
CA ILE A 89 -12.71 -0.32 0.41
C ILE A 89 -12.98 -0.61 -1.07
N THR A 90 -14.07 -0.06 -1.58
CA THR A 90 -14.44 -0.16 -3.00
C THR A 90 -13.68 0.84 -3.87
N SER A 91 -13.64 0.62 -5.18
CA SER A 91 -13.09 1.59 -6.15
C SER A 91 -13.82 2.94 -6.13
N ASP A 92 -15.04 3.01 -5.59
CA ASP A 92 -15.76 4.28 -5.45
C ASP A 92 -15.03 5.28 -4.53
N VAL A 93 -14.32 4.81 -3.49
CA VAL A 93 -13.49 5.70 -2.66
C VAL A 93 -12.33 6.25 -3.50
N LEU A 94 -11.62 5.36 -4.25
CA LEU A 94 -10.52 5.77 -5.13
C LEU A 94 -10.96 6.84 -6.15
N ASN A 95 -12.14 6.63 -6.76
CA ASN A 95 -12.71 7.55 -7.74
C ASN A 95 -13.12 8.89 -7.09
N ASP A 96 -13.80 8.84 -5.94
CA ASP A 96 -14.31 10.03 -5.28
C ASP A 96 -13.18 10.93 -4.77
N VAL A 97 -12.13 10.35 -4.17
CA VAL A 97 -10.96 11.14 -3.75
C VAL A 97 -10.01 11.48 -4.91
N ALA A 98 -10.33 11.06 -6.14
CA ALA A 98 -9.46 11.19 -7.30
C ALA A 98 -8.04 10.71 -7.00
N ALA A 99 -7.94 9.48 -6.46
CA ALA A 99 -6.73 8.93 -5.89
C ALA A 99 -5.56 8.90 -6.87
N GLY A 100 -4.46 9.50 -6.47
CA GLY A 100 -3.17 9.38 -7.15
C GLY A 100 -2.36 8.19 -6.64
N ARG A 101 -2.61 7.76 -5.41
CA ARG A 101 -1.93 6.65 -4.73
C ARG A 101 -2.97 5.79 -3.99
N ILE A 102 -2.62 4.54 -3.74
CA ILE A 102 -3.46 3.64 -2.93
C ILE A 102 -3.71 4.20 -1.53
N LEU A 103 -2.71 4.87 -0.94
CA LEU A 103 -2.80 5.48 0.37
C LEU A 103 -3.90 6.55 0.47
N ASP A 104 -4.22 7.25 -0.62
CA ASP A 104 -5.25 8.31 -0.62
C ASP A 104 -6.63 7.75 -0.24
N ALA A 105 -6.89 6.48 -0.52
CA ALA A 105 -8.11 5.78 -0.11
C ALA A 105 -7.94 5.02 1.21
N THR A 106 -6.80 4.38 1.44
CA THR A 106 -6.62 3.51 2.61
C THR A 106 -6.50 4.28 3.92
N LYS A 107 -6.27 5.59 3.90
CA LYS A 107 -6.31 6.45 5.10
C LYS A 107 -7.66 6.42 5.85
N TYR A 108 -8.74 6.01 5.20
CA TYR A 108 -10.06 5.83 5.83
C TYR A 108 -10.24 4.47 6.52
N ILE A 109 -9.17 3.64 6.58
CA ILE A 109 -9.11 2.39 7.34
C ILE A 109 -8.31 2.63 8.61
N ALA A 110 -8.79 2.13 9.76
CA ALA A 110 -8.09 2.24 11.02
C ALA A 110 -6.75 1.49 10.98
N GLY A 111 -5.72 2.04 11.64
CA GLY A 111 -4.39 1.46 11.72
C GLY A 111 -3.50 1.71 10.49
N ILE A 112 -4.01 2.40 9.46
CA ILE A 112 -3.22 2.76 8.27
C ILE A 112 -2.70 4.18 8.40
N SER A 113 -1.43 4.37 8.10
CA SER A 113 -0.80 5.68 7.99
C SER A 113 0.29 5.71 6.93
N GLU A 114 0.70 6.91 6.54
CA GLU A 114 1.83 7.08 5.61
C GLU A 114 3.14 6.65 6.26
N SER A 115 3.99 5.95 5.51
CA SER A 115 5.32 5.58 5.98
C SER A 115 6.25 6.79 5.99
N THR A 116 7.25 6.73 6.86
CA THR A 116 8.31 7.75 6.99
C THR A 116 9.19 7.91 5.75
N LEU A 117 9.20 6.92 4.88
CA LEU A 117 9.95 6.96 3.63
C LEU A 117 9.11 7.47 2.45
N GLY A 118 8.01 8.17 2.76
CA GLY A 118 7.13 8.78 1.77
C GLY A 118 7.81 9.90 1.00
N SER A 119 8.72 9.56 0.10
CA SER A 119 9.03 10.43 -1.02
C SER A 119 7.97 10.19 -2.10
N ASN A 120 7.77 11.12 -3.03
CA ASN A 120 6.92 10.92 -4.23
C ASN A 120 7.28 9.63 -5.00
N ALA A 121 8.41 9.05 -4.70
CA ALA A 121 8.96 7.90 -5.35
C ALA A 121 8.41 6.57 -4.88
N GLN A 122 7.67 6.51 -3.74
CA GLN A 122 7.30 5.23 -3.15
C GLN A 122 5.95 5.31 -2.45
N ASP A 123 5.03 4.44 -2.84
CA ASP A 123 3.75 4.26 -2.17
C ASP A 123 3.92 3.25 -1.02
N ARG A 124 4.38 3.73 0.13
CA ARG A 124 4.59 2.91 1.33
C ARG A 124 3.60 3.25 2.41
N THR A 125 3.06 2.24 3.04
CA THR A 125 2.11 2.37 4.14
C THR A 125 2.66 1.76 5.42
N ASN A 126 2.26 2.31 6.56
CA ASN A 126 2.36 1.63 7.85
C ASN A 126 1.00 1.01 8.18
N VAL A 127 1.02 -0.21 8.68
CA VAL A 127 -0.14 -0.88 9.25
C VAL A 127 0.15 -1.15 10.71
N ARG A 128 -0.67 -0.61 11.63
CA ARG A 128 -0.46 -0.70 13.08
C ARG A 128 0.97 -0.30 13.52
N GLY A 129 1.53 0.72 12.83
CA GLY A 129 2.88 1.24 13.09
C GLY A 129 4.03 0.39 12.53
N PHE A 130 3.75 -0.74 11.88
CA PHE A 130 4.77 -1.50 11.17
C PHE A 130 4.73 -1.15 9.69
N GLN A 131 5.90 -0.88 9.12
CA GLN A 131 6.01 -0.60 7.70
C GLN A 131 5.64 -1.83 6.88
N ALA A 132 4.72 -1.66 5.95
CA ALA A 132 4.38 -2.66 4.96
C ALA A 132 5.24 -2.39 3.71
N ASP A 133 6.35 -3.12 3.59
CA ASP A 133 7.19 -3.07 2.41
C ASP A 133 6.59 -3.96 1.32
N GLY A 134 6.19 -3.35 0.24
CA GLY A 134 5.58 -4.02 -0.89
C GLY A 134 4.04 -4.07 -0.83
N HIS A 135 3.44 -4.01 -2.00
CA HIS A 135 2.00 -4.18 -2.17
C HIS A 135 1.68 -5.64 -2.44
N THR A 136 0.59 -6.12 -1.88
CA THR A 136 -0.01 -7.38 -2.32
C THR A 136 -1.04 -7.07 -3.40
N VAL A 137 -0.94 -7.76 -4.52
CA VAL A 137 -1.85 -7.61 -5.67
C VAL A 137 -2.45 -8.98 -6.01
N ASP A 138 -3.77 -9.11 -5.93
CA ASP A 138 -4.50 -10.38 -6.10
C ASP A 138 -3.94 -11.54 -5.27
N GLY A 139 -3.49 -11.25 -4.04
CA GLY A 139 -2.93 -12.23 -3.12
C GLY A 139 -1.44 -12.55 -3.32
N PHE A 140 -0.76 -11.90 -4.27
CA PHE A 140 0.68 -12.04 -4.47
C PHE A 140 1.41 -10.84 -3.88
N THR A 141 2.43 -11.10 -3.07
CA THR A 141 3.29 -10.08 -2.51
C THR A 141 4.48 -9.84 -3.41
N TYR A 142 4.56 -8.64 -3.97
CA TYR A 142 5.73 -8.25 -4.76
C TYR A 142 6.92 -7.94 -3.85
N GLY A 143 8.10 -8.42 -4.23
CA GLY A 143 9.35 -7.99 -3.63
C GLY A 143 9.79 -6.67 -4.25
N GLY A 144 10.16 -5.71 -3.41
CA GLY A 144 10.56 -4.38 -3.85
C GLY A 144 9.42 -3.37 -3.86
N PHE A 145 9.70 -2.20 -4.44
CA PHE A 145 8.77 -1.08 -4.45
C PHE A 145 8.05 -1.05 -5.79
N ILE A 146 6.74 -1.23 -5.76
CA ILE A 146 5.89 -1.01 -6.93
C ILE A 146 5.01 0.22 -6.68
N ASN A 147 4.77 0.99 -7.73
CA ASN A 147 3.81 2.09 -7.73
C ASN A 147 2.56 1.63 -8.47
N LEU A 148 1.63 1.06 -7.72
CA LEU A 148 0.39 0.54 -8.28
C LEU A 148 -0.51 1.69 -8.72
N ASP A 149 -0.98 1.62 -9.97
CA ASP A 149 -1.93 2.60 -10.48
C ASP A 149 -3.34 2.34 -9.93
N PRO A 150 -3.98 3.29 -9.23
CA PRO A 150 -5.35 3.13 -8.76
C PRO A 150 -6.37 2.80 -9.87
N ALA A 151 -6.10 3.18 -11.12
CA ALA A 151 -6.99 2.92 -12.25
C ALA A 151 -7.23 1.43 -12.51
N ILE A 152 -6.27 0.55 -12.19
CA ILE A 152 -6.43 -0.90 -12.38
C ILE A 152 -7.05 -1.63 -11.19
N VAL A 153 -7.27 -0.92 -10.06
CA VAL A 153 -7.76 -1.51 -8.81
C VAL A 153 -9.29 -1.54 -8.79
N ASP A 154 -9.85 -2.69 -8.47
CA ASP A 154 -11.29 -2.91 -8.27
C ASP A 154 -11.72 -2.65 -6.82
N ARG A 155 -10.94 -3.15 -5.87
CA ARG A 155 -11.11 -2.93 -4.44
C ARG A 155 -9.81 -3.15 -3.68
N ILE A 156 -9.75 -2.61 -2.47
CA ILE A 156 -8.64 -2.78 -1.54
C ILE A 156 -9.13 -3.55 -0.34
N GLU A 157 -8.45 -4.63 0.01
CA GLU A 157 -8.74 -5.46 1.18
C GLU A 157 -7.56 -5.37 2.15
N VAL A 158 -7.80 -4.95 3.38
CA VAL A 158 -6.78 -4.87 4.43
C VAL A 158 -7.05 -5.94 5.48
N VAL A 159 -6.10 -6.85 5.63
CA VAL A 159 -6.10 -7.84 6.71
C VAL A 159 -5.07 -7.40 7.73
N LYS A 160 -5.51 -7.16 8.96
CA LYS A 160 -4.67 -6.57 10.02
C LYS A 160 -4.07 -7.65 10.89
N GLY A 161 -2.82 -7.41 11.31
CA GLY A 161 -2.02 -8.34 12.13
C GLY A 161 -1.24 -9.38 11.31
N PRO A 162 -0.41 -10.19 11.99
CA PRO A 162 0.35 -11.28 11.39
C PRO A 162 -0.56 -12.27 10.65
N ASN A 163 -0.20 -12.64 9.44
CA ASN A 163 -1.04 -13.47 8.61
C ASN A 163 -0.24 -14.42 7.72
N ALA A 164 0.36 -15.44 8.33
CA ALA A 164 1.22 -16.38 7.63
C ALA A 164 0.48 -17.26 6.60
N ILE A 165 -0.82 -17.49 6.79
CA ILE A 165 -1.59 -18.41 5.94
C ILE A 165 -2.05 -17.72 4.67
N LEU A 166 -2.38 -16.47 4.77
CA LEU A 166 -3.05 -15.72 3.71
C LEU A 166 -2.06 -15.02 2.76
N ALA A 167 -0.88 -14.67 3.25
CA ALA A 167 0.18 -14.13 2.43
C ALA A 167 1.26 -15.19 2.23
N PRO A 168 1.49 -15.65 0.98
CA PRO A 168 2.54 -16.65 0.70
C PRO A 168 3.93 -16.16 1.09
N GLN A 169 4.09 -14.86 1.15
CA GLN A 169 5.30 -14.22 1.65
C GLN A 169 4.88 -13.15 2.67
N PRO A 170 5.29 -13.29 3.94
CA PRO A 170 4.93 -12.34 4.98
C PRO A 170 5.43 -10.95 4.65
N THR A 171 4.59 -9.94 4.80
CA THR A 171 4.93 -8.55 4.46
C THR A 171 5.23 -7.73 5.71
N SER A 172 4.27 -7.63 6.62
CA SER A 172 4.35 -6.76 7.79
C SER A 172 3.66 -7.40 8.98
N PRO A 173 4.23 -7.28 10.18
CA PRO A 173 3.55 -7.70 11.42
C PRO A 173 2.21 -7.01 11.64
N GLY A 174 2.07 -5.79 11.16
CA GLY A 174 0.85 -5.01 11.29
C GLY A 174 -0.29 -5.48 10.39
N GLY A 175 0.04 -6.14 9.27
CA GLY A 175 -0.96 -6.63 8.32
C GLY A 175 -0.58 -6.49 6.87
N THR A 176 -1.53 -6.82 6.00
CA THR A 176 -1.38 -6.85 4.54
C THR A 176 -2.42 -5.96 3.88
N VAL A 177 -2.00 -5.13 2.93
CA VAL A 177 -2.86 -4.36 2.03
C VAL A 177 -2.90 -5.07 0.69
N ASN A 178 -4.01 -5.76 0.39
CA ASN A 178 -4.21 -6.49 -0.86
C ASN A 178 -5.07 -5.68 -1.83
N ASN A 179 -4.53 -5.40 -3.01
CA ASN A 179 -5.18 -4.67 -4.07
C ASN A 179 -5.72 -5.66 -5.10
N ALA A 180 -7.04 -5.86 -5.13
CA ALA A 180 -7.68 -6.70 -6.12
C ALA A 180 -7.78 -5.95 -7.44
N THR A 181 -7.26 -6.53 -8.53
CA THR A 181 -7.30 -5.90 -9.86
C THR A 181 -8.65 -6.13 -10.54
N LYS A 182 -9.02 -5.20 -11.41
CA LYS A 182 -10.20 -5.29 -12.28
C LYS A 182 -10.07 -6.50 -13.20
N LYS A 183 -11.09 -7.38 -13.24
CA LYS A 183 -11.12 -8.60 -14.07
C LYS A 183 -12.14 -8.47 -15.20
N PRO A 184 -11.99 -9.20 -16.31
CA PRO A 184 -13.02 -9.31 -17.35
C PRO A 184 -14.34 -9.83 -16.76
N MET A 185 -15.46 -9.26 -17.23
CA MET A 185 -16.83 -9.58 -16.81
C MET A 185 -17.67 -9.90 -18.04
N PHE A 186 -18.66 -10.81 -17.92
CA PHE A 186 -19.57 -11.21 -18.99
C PHE A 186 -20.69 -10.17 -19.21
N LYS A 187 -20.32 -8.89 -19.35
CA LYS A 187 -21.21 -7.76 -19.65
C LYS A 187 -20.44 -6.67 -20.38
N ASN A 188 -21.15 -5.77 -21.08
CA ASN A 188 -20.54 -4.69 -21.82
C ASN A 188 -20.64 -3.39 -21.05
N PHE A 189 -19.53 -2.70 -20.90
CA PHE A 189 -19.45 -1.35 -20.36
C PHE A 189 -18.09 -0.72 -20.68
N GLY A 190 -18.05 0.59 -20.66
CA GLY A 190 -16.82 1.33 -20.84
C GLY A 190 -16.83 2.65 -20.08
N ALA A 191 -15.65 3.17 -19.80
CA ALA A 191 -15.45 4.50 -19.24
C ALA A 191 -14.15 5.11 -19.78
N VAL A 192 -14.20 6.40 -20.07
CA VAL A 192 -13.03 7.24 -20.36
C VAL A 192 -13.05 8.38 -19.36
N SER A 193 -11.92 8.62 -18.70
CA SER A 193 -11.77 9.72 -17.75
C SER A 193 -10.58 10.59 -18.12
N VAL A 194 -10.74 11.90 -18.00
CA VAL A 194 -9.67 12.89 -18.13
C VAL A 194 -9.68 13.75 -16.88
N GLN A 195 -8.50 13.97 -16.30
CA GLN A 195 -8.30 14.82 -15.14
C GLN A 195 -7.28 15.91 -15.47
N VAL A 196 -7.56 17.10 -15.02
CA VAL A 196 -6.64 18.24 -15.03
C VAL A 196 -6.60 18.89 -13.64
N GLY A 197 -5.44 19.35 -13.22
CA GLY A 197 -5.27 19.93 -11.91
C GLY A 197 -4.21 21.03 -11.88
N GLN A 198 -4.06 21.65 -10.71
CA GLN A 198 -2.95 22.56 -10.45
C GLN A 198 -1.61 21.83 -10.59
N PHE A 199 -0.54 22.58 -10.75
CA PHE A 199 0.82 22.04 -10.90
C PHE A 199 0.94 21.08 -12.10
N ASP A 200 0.28 21.40 -13.21
CA ASP A 200 0.27 20.59 -14.45
C ASP A 200 -0.10 19.12 -14.23
N ALA A 201 -0.95 18.83 -13.22
CA ALA A 201 -1.38 17.48 -12.88
C ALA A 201 -2.43 16.98 -13.89
N ASN A 202 -1.98 16.28 -14.94
CA ASN A 202 -2.80 15.78 -16.02
C ASN A 202 -2.86 14.26 -16.01
N SER A 203 -4.05 13.67 -16.20
CA SER A 203 -4.17 12.23 -16.40
C SER A 203 -5.34 11.87 -17.33
N ALA A 204 -5.23 10.69 -17.93
CA ALA A 204 -6.31 10.09 -18.72
C ALA A 204 -6.38 8.60 -18.41
N SER A 205 -7.59 8.03 -18.38
CA SER A 205 -7.77 6.59 -18.21
C SER A 205 -8.89 6.07 -19.10
N LEU A 206 -8.77 4.80 -19.47
CA LEU A 206 -9.69 4.03 -20.27
C LEU A 206 -9.97 2.71 -19.56
N ASP A 207 -11.23 2.31 -19.46
CA ASP A 207 -11.67 1.01 -18.93
C ASP A 207 -12.76 0.47 -19.85
N ILE A 208 -12.47 -0.51 -20.67
CA ILE A 208 -13.41 -1.14 -21.58
C ILE A 208 -13.53 -2.61 -21.26
N ASN A 209 -14.74 -3.08 -21.06
CA ASN A 209 -15.06 -4.47 -20.80
C ASN A 209 -16.09 -4.96 -21.83
N GLN A 210 -15.80 -6.09 -22.44
CA GLN A 210 -16.64 -6.75 -23.44
C GLN A 210 -16.94 -8.17 -23.00
N GLY A 211 -18.21 -8.49 -22.74
CA GLY A 211 -18.71 -9.86 -22.75
C GLY A 211 -18.89 -10.26 -24.22
N ILE A 212 -18.01 -11.10 -24.73
CA ILE A 212 -18.00 -11.50 -26.14
C ILE A 212 -19.14 -12.48 -26.41
N ASP A 213 -19.24 -13.47 -25.53
CA ASP A 213 -20.33 -14.45 -25.47
C ASP A 213 -20.45 -15.01 -24.05
N ASP A 214 -21.22 -16.09 -23.85
CA ASP A 214 -21.42 -16.72 -22.53
C ASP A 214 -20.15 -17.42 -21.99
N HIS A 215 -19.14 -17.63 -22.84
CA HIS A 215 -17.89 -18.28 -22.51
C HIS A 215 -16.67 -17.36 -22.48
N MET A 216 -16.74 -16.22 -23.16
CA MET A 216 -15.59 -15.34 -23.36
C MET A 216 -15.86 -13.90 -22.92
N ALA A 217 -14.95 -13.35 -22.17
CA ALA A 217 -14.94 -11.95 -21.80
C ALA A 217 -13.54 -11.36 -21.89
N ALA A 218 -13.44 -10.10 -22.30
CA ALA A 218 -12.19 -9.36 -22.37
C ALA A 218 -12.33 -7.99 -21.70
N ARG A 219 -11.27 -7.49 -21.09
CA ARG A 219 -11.20 -6.16 -20.51
C ARG A 219 -9.85 -5.53 -20.78
N VAL A 220 -9.83 -4.25 -21.08
CA VAL A 220 -8.61 -3.46 -21.17
C VAL A 220 -8.76 -2.25 -20.26
N VAL A 221 -7.82 -2.11 -19.34
CA VAL A 221 -7.65 -0.88 -18.54
C VAL A 221 -6.33 -0.25 -18.95
N ALA A 222 -6.36 1.03 -19.29
CA ALA A 222 -5.15 1.79 -19.59
C ALA A 222 -5.23 3.15 -18.92
N SER A 223 -4.09 3.65 -18.46
CA SER A 223 -3.99 4.97 -17.89
C SER A 223 -2.67 5.63 -18.24
N PHE A 224 -2.72 6.92 -18.31
CA PHE A 224 -1.57 7.81 -18.47
C PHE A 224 -1.68 8.93 -17.44
N ARG A 225 -0.58 9.22 -16.77
CA ARG A 225 -0.45 10.29 -15.78
C ARG A 225 0.82 11.06 -16.04
N ASP A 226 0.72 12.38 -16.03
CA ASP A 226 1.82 13.32 -16.09
C ASP A 226 1.52 14.42 -15.08
N TRP A 227 2.07 14.29 -13.89
CA TRP A 227 1.81 15.16 -12.74
C TRP A 227 3.09 15.80 -12.28
N ASP A 228 3.19 17.10 -12.43
CA ASP A 228 4.13 17.87 -11.65
C ASP A 228 3.58 18.08 -10.25
N ASN A 229 4.44 18.31 -9.30
CA ASN A 229 4.09 18.64 -7.94
C ASN A 229 4.31 20.12 -7.67
N TRP A 230 3.76 20.61 -6.57
CA TRP A 230 4.01 21.97 -6.15
C TRP A 230 5.48 22.20 -5.74
N TRP A 231 6.23 21.15 -5.38
CA TRP A 231 7.68 21.25 -5.18
C TRP A 231 8.38 21.39 -6.52
N GLN A 232 9.30 22.36 -6.58
CA GLN A 232 10.00 22.74 -7.80
C GLN A 232 10.73 21.52 -8.41
N GLY A 233 10.48 21.25 -9.67
CA GLY A 233 11.12 20.16 -10.41
C GLY A 233 10.71 18.73 -9.99
N ALA A 234 9.78 18.57 -9.05
CA ALA A 234 9.29 17.25 -8.65
C ALA A 234 8.07 16.86 -9.48
N GLY A 235 8.05 15.63 -9.99
CA GLY A 235 6.95 15.16 -10.82
C GLY A 235 6.89 13.64 -10.95
N ILE A 236 5.78 13.14 -11.48
CA ILE A 236 5.53 11.72 -11.76
C ILE A 236 4.97 11.59 -13.17
N ARG A 237 5.58 10.69 -13.95
CA ARG A 237 5.00 10.22 -15.21
C ARG A 237 4.78 8.73 -15.12
N GLN A 238 3.56 8.28 -15.39
CA GLN A 238 3.20 6.87 -15.33
C GLN A 238 2.32 6.48 -16.51
N THR A 239 2.63 5.34 -17.12
CA THR A 239 1.77 4.68 -18.10
C THR A 239 1.50 3.28 -17.60
N THR A 240 0.23 2.89 -17.50
CA THR A 240 -0.18 1.54 -17.13
C THR A 240 -1.15 0.99 -18.17
N ILE A 241 -0.93 -0.27 -18.61
CA ILE A 241 -1.81 -0.98 -19.53
C ILE A 241 -2.06 -2.38 -18.99
N MET A 242 -3.33 -2.75 -18.82
CA MET A 242 -3.76 -4.04 -18.28
C MET A 242 -4.84 -4.68 -19.18
N PRO A 243 -4.47 -5.43 -20.21
CA PRO A 243 -5.39 -6.34 -20.90
C PRO A 243 -5.66 -7.58 -20.07
N GLY A 244 -6.89 -8.06 -20.12
CA GLY A 244 -7.30 -9.31 -19.47
C GLY A 244 -8.27 -10.07 -20.36
N PHE A 245 -8.27 -11.39 -20.24
CA PHE A 245 -9.15 -12.31 -20.94
C PHE A 245 -9.63 -13.41 -19.99
N THR A 246 -10.92 -13.71 -19.99
CA THR A 246 -11.51 -14.81 -19.23
C THR A 246 -12.19 -15.76 -20.21
N TYR A 247 -11.90 -17.07 -20.04
CA TYR A 247 -12.56 -18.15 -20.74
C TYR A 247 -13.22 -19.10 -19.75
N LYS A 248 -14.51 -19.34 -19.95
CA LYS A 248 -15.34 -20.22 -19.16
C LYS A 248 -15.50 -21.55 -19.91
N PHE A 249 -14.86 -22.59 -19.43
CA PHE A 249 -14.96 -23.95 -20.00
C PHE A 249 -16.35 -24.55 -19.75
N SER A 250 -16.89 -24.26 -18.58
CA SER A 250 -18.22 -24.63 -18.10
C SER A 250 -18.63 -23.69 -16.97
N ASP A 251 -19.84 -23.83 -16.44
CA ASP A 251 -20.26 -23.07 -15.25
C ASP A 251 -19.39 -23.36 -14.00
N GLN A 252 -18.67 -24.48 -14.02
CA GLN A 252 -17.82 -24.94 -12.92
C GLN A 252 -16.33 -24.66 -13.12
N ALA A 253 -15.89 -24.26 -14.32
CA ALA A 253 -14.46 -24.09 -14.60
C ALA A 253 -14.17 -22.88 -15.51
N GLN A 254 -13.26 -22.02 -15.09
CA GLN A 254 -12.84 -20.86 -15.86
C GLN A 254 -11.35 -20.53 -15.66
N VAL A 255 -10.77 -19.89 -16.66
CA VAL A 255 -9.42 -19.33 -16.61
C VAL A 255 -9.47 -17.84 -16.91
N THR A 256 -8.72 -17.05 -16.15
CA THR A 256 -8.47 -15.63 -16.41
C THR A 256 -6.98 -15.42 -16.61
N LEU A 257 -6.62 -14.78 -17.71
CA LEU A 257 -5.27 -14.34 -18.02
C LEU A 257 -5.25 -12.82 -17.98
N GLN A 258 -4.23 -12.24 -17.35
CA GLN A 258 -4.01 -10.79 -17.31
C GLN A 258 -2.53 -10.49 -17.54
N TYR A 259 -2.27 -9.41 -18.21
CA TYR A 259 -0.94 -8.82 -18.31
C TYR A 259 -1.00 -7.39 -17.78
N ILE A 260 -0.01 -6.98 -16.97
CA ILE A 260 0.10 -5.60 -16.52
C ILE A 260 1.48 -5.09 -16.94
N TYR A 261 1.46 -3.99 -17.66
CA TYR A 261 2.64 -3.20 -17.98
C TYR A 261 2.55 -1.88 -17.25
N THR A 262 3.61 -1.49 -16.55
CA THR A 262 3.73 -0.17 -15.96
C THR A 262 5.11 0.41 -16.29
N ASP A 263 5.14 1.60 -16.86
CA ASP A 263 6.32 2.45 -17.00
C ASP A 263 6.12 3.66 -16.09
N TRP A 264 6.99 3.79 -15.09
CA TRP A 264 6.90 4.82 -14.08
C TRP A 264 8.21 5.57 -13.96
N LYS A 265 8.14 6.88 -14.03
CA LYS A 265 9.26 7.78 -13.83
C LYS A 265 8.86 8.87 -12.83
N SER A 266 9.72 9.15 -11.86
CA SER A 266 9.53 10.31 -10.99
C SER A 266 10.83 11.00 -10.67
N THR A 267 10.74 12.30 -10.45
CA THR A 267 11.81 13.07 -9.84
C THR A 267 11.70 12.94 -8.33
N LEU A 268 12.83 12.69 -7.67
CA LEU A 268 12.84 12.53 -6.22
C LEU A 268 12.77 13.89 -5.54
N TYR A 269 11.83 14.04 -4.62
CA TYR A 269 11.84 15.13 -3.65
C TYR A 269 12.30 14.56 -2.30
N LEU A 270 13.38 15.10 -1.75
CA LEU A 270 13.97 14.58 -0.50
C LEU A 270 13.68 15.48 0.71
N GLY A 271 12.79 16.44 0.57
CA GLY A 271 12.38 17.32 1.65
C GLY A 271 13.33 18.49 1.88
N LEU A 272 13.02 19.24 2.91
CA LEU A 272 13.77 20.42 3.36
C LEU A 272 14.40 20.14 4.74
N PRO A 273 15.50 20.79 5.07
CA PRO A 273 16.12 20.66 6.39
C PRO A 273 15.32 21.38 7.47
N ALA A 274 15.35 20.82 8.68
CA ALA A 274 14.83 21.46 9.88
C ALA A 274 15.69 22.65 10.29
N ASP A 275 15.08 23.59 10.99
CA ASP A 275 15.78 24.67 11.68
C ASP A 275 16.73 24.06 12.75
N PRO A 276 18.04 24.27 12.63
CA PRO A 276 19.01 23.72 13.58
C PRO A 276 18.88 24.30 14.99
N SER A 277 18.26 25.49 15.14
CA SER A 277 18.02 26.11 16.46
C SER A 277 16.85 25.48 17.23
N ALA A 278 16.02 24.65 16.57
CA ALA A 278 15.02 23.85 17.26
C ALA A 278 15.75 22.74 18.05
N GLY A 279 15.84 22.88 19.36
CA GLY A 279 16.53 21.94 20.26
C GLY A 279 15.95 20.52 20.23
N THR A 280 16.49 19.62 21.03
CA THR A 280 15.97 18.27 21.24
C THR A 280 14.55 18.27 21.76
N ASN A 281 13.75 17.29 21.32
CA ASN A 281 12.34 17.14 21.68
C ASN A 281 11.42 18.28 21.22
N ASN A 282 11.87 19.15 20.33
CA ASN A 282 11.06 20.24 19.80
C ASN A 282 10.29 19.81 18.55
N THR A 283 9.15 20.46 18.38
CA THR A 283 8.36 20.40 17.16
C THR A 283 9.20 20.88 15.97
N ALA A 284 9.24 20.11 14.91
CA ALA A 284 9.99 20.42 13.71
C ALA A 284 9.55 21.76 13.12
N ARG A 285 10.52 22.55 12.65
CA ARG A 285 10.32 23.75 11.85
C ARG A 285 11.24 23.68 10.65
N ILE A 286 10.82 24.18 9.51
CA ILE A 286 11.69 24.38 8.36
C ILE A 286 12.56 25.61 8.61
N ILE A 287 13.78 25.59 8.10
CA ILE A 287 14.71 26.74 8.17
C ILE A 287 14.02 28.00 7.67
N ALA A 288 14.06 29.08 8.48
CA ALA A 288 13.43 30.34 8.13
C ALA A 288 14.01 30.93 6.84
N GLY A 289 13.17 31.51 5.99
CA GLY A 289 13.55 32.17 4.73
C GLY A 289 13.72 31.20 3.55
N VAL A 290 13.65 29.89 3.74
CA VAL A 290 13.68 28.92 2.65
C VAL A 290 12.29 28.73 2.08
N PRO A 291 12.09 28.85 0.74
CA PRO A 291 10.80 28.58 0.12
C PRO A 291 10.37 27.13 0.39
N ARG A 292 9.11 26.94 0.79
CA ARG A 292 8.60 25.59 1.12
C ARG A 292 8.48 24.68 -0.09
N ASP A 293 8.38 25.22 -1.27
CA ASP A 293 8.36 24.49 -2.54
C ASP A 293 9.75 24.20 -3.11
N LEU A 294 10.83 24.67 -2.44
CA LEU A 294 12.19 24.44 -2.91
C LEU A 294 12.49 22.92 -2.95
N SER A 295 12.96 22.47 -4.09
CA SER A 295 13.62 21.17 -4.23
C SER A 295 15.12 21.39 -4.43
N VAL A 296 15.92 20.75 -3.60
CA VAL A 296 17.39 20.80 -3.71
C VAL A 296 17.94 19.80 -4.72
N TYR A 297 17.09 19.34 -5.63
CA TYR A 297 17.40 18.38 -6.68
C TYR A 297 16.78 18.82 -8.00
N ASN A 298 17.55 18.69 -9.06
CA ASN A 298 17.09 19.01 -10.41
C ASN A 298 16.32 17.81 -11.00
N GLU A 299 15.24 18.10 -11.70
CA GLU A 299 14.45 17.13 -12.46
C GLU A 299 15.26 16.33 -13.50
N ASN A 300 16.36 16.90 -13.99
CA ASN A 300 17.22 16.29 -15.01
C ASN A 300 18.28 15.36 -14.44
N ASP A 301 18.60 15.47 -13.14
CA ASP A 301 19.74 14.77 -12.55
C ASP A 301 19.36 13.56 -11.72
N ILE A 302 18.18 13.56 -11.08
CA ILE A 302 17.78 12.50 -10.16
C ILE A 302 16.33 12.10 -10.44
N TYR A 303 16.20 11.07 -11.24
CA TYR A 303 14.91 10.47 -11.50
C TYR A 303 14.95 8.97 -11.23
N ARG A 304 13.87 8.48 -10.73
CA ARG A 304 13.63 7.06 -10.61
C ARG A 304 12.84 6.56 -11.82
N ILE A 305 13.24 5.43 -12.36
CA ILE A 305 12.51 4.72 -13.41
C ILE A 305 12.22 3.30 -12.93
N ASP A 306 10.99 2.89 -13.03
CA ASP A 306 10.55 1.52 -12.82
C ASP A 306 9.76 1.05 -14.05
N GLN A 307 10.24 0.00 -14.71
CA GLN A 307 9.52 -0.69 -15.78
C GLN A 307 9.12 -2.06 -15.28
N GLN A 308 7.82 -2.33 -15.24
CA GLN A 308 7.25 -3.52 -14.65
C GLN A 308 6.44 -4.30 -15.67
N HIS A 309 6.58 -5.62 -15.65
CA HIS A 309 5.83 -6.57 -16.45
C HIS A 309 5.30 -7.70 -15.56
N ASP A 310 3.99 -7.89 -15.54
CA ASP A 310 3.32 -8.96 -14.81
C ASP A 310 2.50 -9.82 -15.76
N TRP A 311 2.71 -11.12 -15.71
CA TRP A 311 1.87 -12.11 -16.38
C TRP A 311 1.15 -12.92 -15.31
N LYS A 312 -0.16 -12.88 -15.32
CA LYS A 312 -1.00 -13.48 -14.29
C LYS A 312 -1.93 -14.50 -14.89
N LEU A 313 -2.08 -15.64 -14.22
CA LEU A 313 -3.05 -16.68 -14.49
C LEU A 313 -3.86 -16.95 -13.22
N LEU A 314 -5.17 -17.02 -13.37
CA LEU A 314 -6.10 -17.47 -12.35
C LEU A 314 -7.00 -18.55 -12.98
N PHE A 315 -6.90 -19.78 -12.50
CA PHE A 315 -7.79 -20.87 -12.87
C PHE A 315 -8.60 -21.29 -11.65
N THR A 316 -9.91 -21.40 -11.81
CA THR A 316 -10.81 -21.91 -10.78
C THR A 316 -11.66 -23.03 -11.37
N ALA A 317 -11.87 -24.10 -10.60
CA ALA A 317 -12.70 -25.23 -11.02
C ALA A 317 -13.36 -25.92 -9.82
N GLU A 318 -14.56 -26.41 -10.01
CA GLU A 318 -15.12 -27.44 -9.14
C GLU A 318 -14.69 -28.81 -9.65
N LEU A 319 -13.86 -29.51 -8.86
CA LEU A 319 -13.30 -30.82 -9.23
C LEU A 319 -14.27 -31.94 -8.93
N TRP A 320 -15.03 -31.79 -7.84
CA TRP A 320 -16.03 -32.73 -7.37
C TRP A 320 -17.06 -31.97 -6.54
N LYS A 321 -18.24 -32.52 -6.33
CA LYS A 321 -19.27 -31.91 -5.52
C LYS A 321 -18.72 -31.46 -4.15
N GLY A 322 -18.68 -30.14 -3.94
CA GLY A 322 -18.14 -29.51 -2.74
C GLY A 322 -16.62 -29.30 -2.70
N ILE A 323 -15.84 -29.82 -3.70
CA ILE A 323 -14.40 -29.58 -3.77
C ILE A 323 -14.12 -28.56 -4.86
N GLN A 324 -13.71 -27.40 -4.44
CA GLN A 324 -13.31 -26.28 -5.31
C GLN A 324 -11.80 -26.15 -5.34
N MET A 325 -11.26 -25.87 -6.53
CA MET A 325 -9.81 -25.65 -6.75
C MET A 325 -9.57 -24.24 -7.26
N ARG A 326 -8.46 -23.63 -6.81
CA ARG A 326 -7.88 -22.41 -7.39
C ARG A 326 -6.39 -22.63 -7.65
N LEU A 327 -5.96 -22.36 -8.86
CA LEU A 327 -4.56 -22.20 -9.23
C LEU A 327 -4.31 -20.76 -9.64
N SER A 328 -3.41 -20.08 -8.95
CA SER A 328 -2.96 -18.74 -9.29
C SER A 328 -1.47 -18.77 -9.57
N ALA A 329 -1.04 -18.12 -10.64
CA ALA A 329 0.37 -17.98 -10.98
C ALA A 329 0.67 -16.53 -11.40
N LEU A 330 1.84 -16.06 -11.03
CA LEU A 330 2.37 -14.75 -11.41
C LEU A 330 3.84 -14.88 -11.80
N TYR A 331 4.19 -14.34 -12.95
CA TYR A 331 5.58 -14.00 -13.28
C TYR A 331 5.70 -12.49 -13.32
N HIS A 332 6.53 -11.94 -12.43
CA HIS A 332 6.81 -10.52 -12.27
C HIS A 332 8.25 -10.23 -12.66
N LYS A 333 8.44 -9.22 -13.48
CA LYS A 333 9.76 -8.70 -13.84
C LYS A 333 9.75 -7.18 -13.72
N THR A 334 10.72 -6.63 -12.98
CA THR A 334 10.93 -5.18 -12.88
C THR A 334 12.35 -4.85 -13.31
N SER A 335 12.51 -3.77 -14.04
CA SER A 335 13.80 -3.10 -14.26
C SER A 335 13.73 -1.75 -13.56
N GLN A 336 14.63 -1.55 -12.61
CA GLN A 336 14.60 -0.38 -11.73
C GLN A 336 15.92 0.37 -11.75
N TYR A 337 15.82 1.68 -11.92
CA TYR A 337 16.86 2.65 -11.65
C TYR A 337 16.36 3.64 -10.60
N ALA A 338 16.97 3.69 -9.44
CA ALA A 338 16.45 4.43 -8.30
C ALA A 338 17.56 5.17 -7.52
N PRO A 339 18.20 6.19 -8.12
CA PRO A 339 19.25 6.94 -7.44
C PRO A 339 18.73 7.49 -6.12
N GLN A 340 19.57 7.42 -5.11
CA GLN A 340 19.31 7.89 -3.77
C GLN A 340 20.36 8.91 -3.39
N LEU A 341 19.94 10.15 -3.12
CA LEU A 341 20.78 11.16 -2.53
C LEU A 341 20.27 11.44 -1.10
N ASN A 342 21.19 11.57 -0.19
CA ASN A 342 20.96 11.99 1.17
C ASN A 342 21.62 13.35 1.37
N THR A 343 20.89 14.28 1.96
CA THR A 343 21.45 15.55 2.41
C THR A 343 21.82 15.46 3.88
N SER A 344 22.97 16.01 4.22
CA SER A 344 23.41 16.19 5.59
C SER A 344 23.74 17.65 5.83
N VAL A 345 23.29 18.21 6.94
CA VAL A 345 23.58 19.59 7.32
C VAL A 345 25.07 19.67 7.67
N HIS A 346 25.80 20.60 7.05
CA HIS A 346 27.03 21.09 7.60
C HIS A 346 26.68 22.00 8.79
N THR A 347 26.85 21.49 9.97
CA THR A 347 26.73 22.29 11.17
C THR A 347 28.11 22.68 11.65
N ASP A 348 28.27 23.88 12.17
CA ASP A 348 29.47 24.29 12.88
C ASP A 348 29.56 23.67 14.28
N GLY A 349 28.87 22.57 14.55
CA GLY A 349 28.82 21.94 15.83
C GLY A 349 28.78 20.41 15.74
N ASN A 350 29.60 19.73 16.52
CA ASN A 350 29.42 18.33 16.81
C ASN A 350 28.09 18.12 17.52
N ARG A 351 27.43 17.00 17.24
CA ARG A 351 26.41 16.52 18.16
C ARG A 351 27.09 16.01 19.41
N ASP A 352 26.59 16.35 20.58
CA ASP A 352 26.93 15.69 21.82
C ASP A 352 26.66 14.19 21.67
N PRO A 353 27.69 13.34 21.78
CA PRO A 353 27.50 11.89 21.61
C PRO A 353 26.59 11.26 22.69
N LEU A 354 26.34 11.97 23.82
CA LEU A 354 25.51 11.49 24.91
C LEU A 354 24.04 11.94 24.78
N THR A 355 23.80 13.15 24.26
CA THR A 355 22.44 13.71 24.19
C THR A 355 21.92 13.82 22.76
N GLY A 356 22.79 13.71 21.76
CA GLY A 356 22.46 13.97 20.35
C GLY A 356 22.22 15.44 20.04
N ASP A 357 22.44 16.35 21.00
CA ASP A 357 22.23 17.78 20.86
C ASP A 357 23.31 18.44 20.03
N PHE A 358 22.94 19.52 19.33
CA PHE A 358 23.92 20.39 18.69
C PHE A 358 24.72 21.16 19.73
N VAL A 359 26.05 21.00 19.67
CA VAL A 359 26.96 21.84 20.45
C VAL A 359 27.46 22.96 19.56
N PRO A 360 27.03 24.22 19.78
CA PRO A 360 27.48 25.34 18.96
C PRO A 360 28.99 25.54 19.04
N GLY A 361 29.64 25.78 17.91
CA GLY A 361 31.03 26.28 17.88
C GLY A 361 32.14 25.30 17.52
N MET A 362 31.87 24.07 17.12
CA MET A 362 32.88 23.16 16.58
C MET A 362 32.85 23.14 15.05
N GLN A 363 34.01 23.46 14.41
CA GLN A 363 34.17 23.36 12.97
C GLN A 363 34.29 21.90 12.53
N PHE A 364 33.55 21.51 11.50
CA PHE A 364 33.68 20.20 10.89
C PHE A 364 34.97 20.11 10.07
N LEU A 365 35.77 19.09 10.37
CA LEU A 365 36.79 18.59 9.45
C LEU A 365 36.07 18.06 8.18
N GLN A 366 36.43 18.64 7.04
CA GLN A 366 35.96 18.20 5.74
C GLN A 366 36.26 16.72 5.55
N VAL A 367 35.22 15.93 5.25
CA VAL A 367 35.39 14.53 4.86
C VAL A 367 35.72 14.51 3.36
N PRO A 368 36.84 13.92 2.96
CA PRO A 368 37.18 13.80 1.53
C PRO A 368 36.04 13.07 0.77
N PRO A 369 35.75 13.47 -0.49
CA PRO A 369 36.66 14.19 -1.43
C PRO A 369 36.47 15.71 -1.53
N TYR A 370 35.73 16.36 -0.66
CA TYR A 370 35.44 17.80 -0.79
C TYR A 370 36.53 18.64 -0.11
N THR A 371 37.40 19.24 -0.93
CA THR A 371 38.52 20.08 -0.49
C THR A 371 38.25 21.59 -0.55
N GLY A 372 36.96 22.00 -0.48
CA GLY A 372 36.54 23.40 -0.52
C GLY A 372 36.17 23.99 0.84
N SER A 373 36.32 25.28 1.02
CA SER A 373 35.81 26.03 2.16
C SER A 373 34.27 25.91 2.23
N PRO A 374 33.61 26.02 3.42
CA PRO A 374 32.18 26.07 3.50
C PRO A 374 31.62 27.18 2.59
N ILE A 375 30.60 26.85 1.80
CA ILE A 375 30.09 27.72 0.73
C ILE A 375 29.15 28.79 1.30
N GLY A 376 28.73 28.67 2.57
CA GLY A 376 27.79 29.61 3.19
C GLY A 376 27.84 29.58 4.72
N PRO A 377 26.94 30.32 5.39
CA PRO A 377 26.86 30.41 6.84
C PRO A 377 26.59 29.03 7.48
N ALA A 378 27.00 28.89 8.72
CA ALA A 378 26.73 27.75 9.57
C ALA A 378 25.24 27.37 9.60
N GLY A 379 24.98 26.05 9.47
CA GLY A 379 23.61 25.51 9.47
C GLY A 379 22.82 25.75 8.17
N ARG A 380 23.39 26.40 7.17
CA ARG A 380 22.76 26.67 5.87
C ARG A 380 23.51 26.05 4.68
N THR A 381 24.66 25.44 4.93
CA THR A 381 25.43 24.66 3.93
C THR A 381 25.14 23.17 4.13
N PHE A 382 24.93 22.45 3.04
CA PHE A 382 24.59 21.04 3.03
C PHE A 382 25.52 20.23 2.15
N THR A 383 25.90 19.04 2.62
CA THR A 383 26.55 18.03 1.77
C THR A 383 25.51 17.09 1.19
N ARG A 384 25.84 16.54 0.04
CA ARG A 384 25.08 15.50 -0.63
C ARG A 384 25.96 14.26 -0.80
N SER A 385 25.41 13.11 -0.47
CA SER A 385 26.05 11.81 -0.73
C SER A 385 24.97 10.80 -1.11
N GLY A 386 25.33 9.79 -1.86
CA GLY A 386 24.33 8.79 -2.22
C GLY A 386 24.86 7.68 -3.10
N THR A 387 23.93 6.94 -3.66
CA THR A 387 24.20 5.82 -4.56
C THR A 387 23.19 5.84 -5.71
N ASP A 388 23.56 5.26 -6.86
CA ASP A 388 22.69 5.04 -8.01
C ASP A 388 22.33 3.54 -8.17
N PRO A 389 21.45 2.99 -7.34
CA PRO A 389 21.10 1.58 -7.41
C PRO A 389 20.34 1.25 -8.70
N ARG A 390 20.71 0.09 -9.26
CA ARG A 390 20.01 -0.58 -10.35
C ARG A 390 19.62 -1.96 -9.90
N ASN A 391 18.40 -2.36 -10.19
CA ASN A 391 17.86 -3.67 -9.84
C ASN A 391 17.09 -4.24 -11.03
N ASP A 392 17.16 -5.56 -11.20
CA ASP A 392 16.40 -6.31 -12.22
C ASP A 392 15.77 -7.55 -11.56
N PRO A 393 14.92 -7.37 -10.54
CA PRO A 393 14.30 -8.49 -9.85
C PRO A 393 13.29 -9.21 -10.74
N ARG A 394 13.27 -10.52 -10.61
CA ARG A 394 12.32 -11.43 -11.24
C ARG A 394 11.72 -12.30 -10.17
N GLN A 395 10.41 -12.44 -10.22
CA GLN A 395 9.68 -13.29 -9.28
C GLN A 395 8.76 -14.25 -10.03
N THR A 396 8.79 -15.51 -9.62
CA THR A 396 7.80 -16.51 -10.01
C THR A 396 7.04 -16.91 -8.77
N MET A 397 5.73 -16.77 -8.80
CA MET A 397 4.85 -17.11 -7.69
C MET A 397 3.73 -18.02 -8.17
N ILE A 398 3.50 -19.09 -7.41
CA ILE A 398 2.43 -20.08 -7.69
C ILE A 398 1.72 -20.36 -6.38
N GLN A 399 0.40 -20.36 -6.43
CA GLN A 399 -0.48 -20.74 -5.32
C GLN A 399 -1.51 -21.73 -5.83
N ASN A 400 -1.69 -22.83 -5.10
CA ASN A 400 -2.70 -23.81 -5.40
C ASN A 400 -3.49 -24.12 -4.14
N ASP A 401 -4.79 -23.91 -4.19
CA ASP A 401 -5.72 -24.02 -3.07
C ASP A 401 -6.83 -25.02 -3.42
N TYR A 402 -7.20 -25.85 -2.45
CA TYR A 402 -8.34 -26.75 -2.51
C TYR A 402 -9.25 -26.46 -1.33
N ALA A 403 -10.48 -26.06 -1.59
CA ALA A 403 -11.50 -25.82 -0.57
C ALA A 403 -12.57 -26.92 -0.63
N TYR A 404 -12.81 -27.58 0.50
CA TYR A 404 -13.95 -28.46 0.67
C TYR A 404 -15.04 -27.77 1.47
N LEU A 405 -16.21 -27.63 0.87
CA LEU A 405 -17.37 -26.98 1.46
C LEU A 405 -18.40 -28.03 1.83
N PHE A 406 -18.72 -28.11 3.11
CA PHE A 406 -19.75 -28.97 3.64
C PHE A 406 -20.76 -28.12 4.43
N GLU A 407 -22.03 -28.30 4.14
CA GLU A 407 -23.11 -27.58 4.83
C GLU A 407 -24.31 -28.48 5.04
N ASN A 408 -24.84 -28.47 6.27
CA ASN A 408 -26.10 -29.03 6.62
C ASN A 408 -26.84 -28.10 7.59
N ASP A 409 -28.04 -28.48 8.08
CA ASP A 409 -28.89 -27.64 8.96
C ASP A 409 -28.20 -27.18 10.26
N SER A 410 -27.17 -27.88 10.72
CA SER A 410 -26.56 -27.67 12.04
C SER A 410 -25.13 -27.19 11.95
N VAL A 411 -24.43 -27.55 10.88
CA VAL A 411 -22.96 -27.34 10.73
C VAL A 411 -22.66 -26.89 9.33
N LYS A 412 -21.82 -25.86 9.24
CA LYS A 412 -21.13 -25.47 8.00
C LYS A 412 -19.63 -25.55 8.24
N SER A 413 -18.93 -26.29 7.39
CA SER A 413 -17.47 -26.50 7.45
C SER A 413 -16.85 -26.02 6.14
N THR A 414 -15.74 -25.33 6.26
CA THR A 414 -14.89 -24.98 5.13
C THR A 414 -13.46 -25.39 5.45
N THR A 415 -13.03 -26.48 4.86
CA THR A 415 -11.64 -26.96 4.95
C THR A 415 -10.85 -26.45 3.76
N LEU A 416 -9.73 -25.79 3.99
CA LEU A 416 -8.82 -25.30 2.96
C LEU A 416 -7.46 -25.98 3.13
N VAL A 417 -6.95 -26.55 2.05
CA VAL A 417 -5.57 -27.05 1.96
C VAL A 417 -4.89 -26.34 0.82
N GLY A 418 -3.66 -25.87 1.02
CA GLY A 418 -2.98 -25.14 -0.02
C GLY A 418 -1.46 -25.21 0.03
N PHE A 419 -0.88 -24.87 -1.10
CA PHE A 419 0.55 -24.78 -1.32
C PHE A 419 0.90 -23.49 -2.00
N ALA A 420 2.01 -22.87 -1.59
CA ALA A 420 2.55 -21.70 -2.26
C ALA A 420 4.06 -21.86 -2.50
N PHE A 421 4.49 -21.32 -3.62
CA PHE A 421 5.89 -21.23 -4.01
C PHE A 421 6.18 -19.83 -4.51
N THR A 422 7.27 -19.24 -4.03
CA THR A 422 7.81 -17.97 -4.54
C THR A 422 9.31 -18.13 -4.75
N GLU A 423 9.79 -17.73 -5.89
CA GLU A 423 11.20 -17.56 -6.18
C GLU A 423 11.45 -16.13 -6.65
N THR A 424 12.37 -15.46 -5.98
CA THR A 424 12.82 -14.11 -6.33
C THR A 424 14.31 -14.19 -6.66
N THR A 425 14.70 -13.70 -7.82
CA THR A 425 16.10 -13.54 -8.21
C THR A 425 16.38 -12.11 -8.59
N ASP A 426 17.48 -11.55 -8.11
CA ASP A 426 17.95 -10.24 -8.50
C ASP A 426 19.47 -10.33 -8.78
N TYR A 427 19.80 -10.37 -10.06
CA TYR A 427 21.19 -10.48 -10.54
C TYR A 427 21.73 -9.16 -11.08
N GLY A 428 20.94 -8.10 -11.08
CA GLY A 428 21.30 -6.75 -11.48
C GLY A 428 21.39 -5.74 -10.33
N ASN A 429 21.41 -6.23 -9.08
CA ASN A 429 21.44 -5.37 -7.89
C ASN A 429 22.82 -4.80 -7.66
N MET A 430 23.08 -3.63 -8.30
CA MET A 430 24.35 -2.92 -8.23
C MET A 430 24.14 -1.42 -8.00
N ALA A 431 25.09 -0.77 -7.37
CA ALA A 431 25.11 0.68 -7.24
C ALA A 431 26.52 1.25 -7.24
N HIS A 432 26.66 2.45 -7.77
CA HIS A 432 27.84 3.27 -7.62
C HIS A 432 27.60 4.38 -6.59
N ASN A 433 28.65 4.87 -5.97
CA ASN A 433 28.58 6.06 -5.16
C ASN A 433 28.27 7.27 -6.05
N ILE A 434 27.53 8.23 -5.53
CA ILE A 434 27.28 9.53 -6.17
C ILE A 434 28.18 10.55 -5.49
N ASN A 435 28.95 11.26 -6.30
CA ASN A 435 29.74 12.42 -5.90
C ASN A 435 28.95 13.67 -6.26
N ALA A 436 28.40 14.35 -5.30
CA ALA A 436 27.64 15.58 -5.48
C ALA A 436 28.27 16.71 -4.64
N PRO A 437 28.44 17.94 -5.19
CA PRO A 437 29.02 19.03 -4.42
C PRO A 437 28.08 19.49 -3.31
N ALA A 438 28.69 20.10 -2.28
CA ALA A 438 27.95 20.81 -1.26
C ALA A 438 27.21 22.03 -1.85
N PHE A 439 26.17 22.49 -1.19
CA PHE A 439 25.41 23.67 -1.62
C PHE A 439 25.01 24.56 -0.44
N ASP A 440 24.82 25.85 -0.71
CA ASP A 440 24.18 26.81 0.18
C ASP A 440 22.67 26.85 -0.12
N ILE A 441 21.84 26.67 0.91
CA ILE A 441 20.40 26.61 0.71
C ILE A 441 19.77 27.97 0.35
N ASP A 442 20.44 29.08 0.72
CA ASP A 442 19.99 30.44 0.39
C ASP A 442 20.32 30.83 -1.05
N HIS A 443 21.34 30.20 -1.61
CA HIS A 443 21.83 30.46 -2.96
C HIS A 443 21.96 29.13 -3.70
N TYR A 444 20.92 28.31 -3.65
CA TYR A 444 20.93 27.01 -4.30
C TYR A 444 21.18 27.16 -5.80
N VAL A 445 22.28 26.56 -6.23
CA VAL A 445 22.61 26.41 -7.65
C VAL A 445 22.67 24.92 -7.91
N ASP A 446 21.92 24.51 -8.90
CA ASP A 446 21.98 23.12 -9.34
C ASP A 446 23.33 22.81 -9.95
N VAL A 447 24.06 21.90 -9.33
CA VAL A 447 25.37 21.42 -9.83
C VAL A 447 25.25 19.91 -10.07
N PRO A 448 25.52 19.46 -11.29
CA PRO A 448 25.45 18.06 -11.64
C PRO A 448 26.33 17.20 -10.73
N TRP A 449 25.80 16.03 -10.39
CA TRP A 449 26.56 15.00 -9.70
C TRP A 449 27.35 14.14 -10.70
N THR A 450 28.34 13.44 -10.21
CA THR A 450 29.16 12.50 -11.03
C THR A 450 29.11 11.11 -10.41
N MET A 451 29.19 10.09 -11.26
CA MET A 451 29.29 8.72 -10.81
C MET A 451 30.67 8.46 -10.19
N GLY A 452 30.66 7.89 -9.00
CA GLY A 452 31.88 7.52 -8.27
C GLY A 452 32.22 6.03 -8.44
N THR A 453 32.86 5.48 -7.43
CA THR A 453 33.27 4.08 -7.39
C THR A 453 32.09 3.15 -7.21
N LEU A 454 32.22 1.91 -7.68
CA LEU A 454 31.25 0.83 -7.40
C LEU A 454 31.13 0.63 -5.90
N ASN A 455 29.91 0.79 -5.37
CA ASN A 455 29.58 0.61 -3.96
C ASN A 455 29.25 -0.85 -3.64
N PHE A 456 28.30 -1.41 -4.40
CA PHE A 456 27.98 -2.82 -4.29
C PHE A 456 27.57 -3.42 -5.65
N ASP A 457 27.79 -4.72 -5.77
CA ASP A 457 27.23 -5.59 -6.81
C ASP A 457 26.84 -6.90 -6.12
N ASN A 458 25.55 -7.15 -6.06
CA ASN A 458 24.98 -8.25 -5.29
C ASN A 458 24.18 -9.15 -6.22
N ARG A 459 24.23 -10.46 -5.96
CA ARG A 459 23.37 -11.44 -6.61
C ARG A 459 22.55 -12.14 -5.55
N LEU A 460 21.25 -11.93 -5.61
CA LEU A 460 20.31 -12.42 -4.62
C LEU A 460 19.39 -13.47 -5.21
N SER A 461 19.14 -14.54 -4.46
CA SER A 461 18.15 -15.56 -4.79
C SER A 461 17.44 -15.99 -3.53
N ASN A 462 16.15 -15.80 -3.49
CA ASN A 462 15.29 -16.14 -2.36
C ASN A 462 14.19 -17.08 -2.83
N GLN A 463 14.02 -18.20 -2.15
CA GLN A 463 12.91 -19.14 -2.36
C GLN A 463 12.08 -19.22 -1.08
N PHE A 464 10.79 -19.22 -1.24
CA PHE A 464 9.82 -19.45 -0.19
C PHE A 464 8.86 -20.56 -0.63
N LYS A 465 8.63 -21.53 0.26
CA LYS A 465 7.66 -22.60 0.07
C LYS A 465 6.77 -22.67 1.29
N GLN A 466 5.50 -22.87 1.07
CA GLN A 466 4.51 -22.98 2.13
C GLN A 466 3.56 -24.13 1.84
N ALA A 467 3.24 -24.88 2.88
CA ALA A 467 2.09 -25.78 2.91
C ALA A 467 1.21 -25.39 4.09
N TYR A 468 -0.10 -25.39 3.93
CA TYR A 468 -1.02 -25.01 5.00
C TYR A 468 -2.34 -25.74 4.92
N VAL A 469 -2.98 -25.84 6.08
CA VAL A 469 -4.35 -26.28 6.24
C VAL A 469 -5.09 -25.33 7.16
N SER A 470 -6.32 -25.03 6.83
CA SER A 470 -7.22 -24.27 7.71
C SER A 470 -8.62 -24.88 7.70
N GLU A 471 -9.29 -24.74 8.84
CA GLU A 471 -10.68 -25.14 9.03
C GLU A 471 -11.48 -23.97 9.60
N THR A 472 -12.64 -23.74 9.01
CA THR A 472 -13.66 -22.84 9.55
C THR A 472 -14.92 -23.64 9.82
N LEU A 473 -15.25 -23.81 11.08
CA LEU A 473 -16.41 -24.58 11.55
C LEU A 473 -17.47 -23.65 12.12
N SER A 474 -18.60 -23.53 11.44
CA SER A 474 -19.76 -22.77 11.90
C SER A 474 -20.80 -23.71 12.53
N LEU A 475 -21.18 -23.43 13.75
CA LEU A 475 -22.03 -24.21 14.61
C LEU A 475 -23.25 -23.39 15.10
N LEU A 476 -24.25 -24.07 15.67
CA LEU A 476 -25.40 -23.44 16.28
C LEU A 476 -26.14 -22.47 15.35
N LYS A 477 -26.32 -22.87 14.08
CA LYS A 477 -26.91 -22.02 13.03
C LYS A 477 -26.15 -20.69 12.84
N ASN A 478 -24.81 -20.77 12.75
CA ASN A 478 -23.90 -19.65 12.58
C ASN A 478 -23.82 -18.69 13.79
N ARG A 479 -24.07 -19.17 15.00
CA ARG A 479 -23.89 -18.37 16.25
C ARG A 479 -22.53 -18.58 16.89
N LEU A 480 -21.86 -19.71 16.61
CA LEU A 480 -20.50 -20.00 17.06
C LEU A 480 -19.66 -20.39 15.84
N ILE A 481 -18.57 -19.68 15.59
CA ILE A 481 -17.65 -19.99 14.52
C ILE A 481 -16.26 -20.21 15.14
N LEU A 482 -15.65 -21.35 14.82
CA LEU A 482 -14.30 -21.72 15.22
C LEU A 482 -13.41 -21.72 13.98
N ASN A 483 -12.28 -21.04 14.09
CA ASN A 483 -11.25 -21.02 13.04
C ASN A 483 -9.97 -21.64 13.60
N GLY A 484 -9.35 -22.50 12.84
CA GLY A 484 -8.04 -23.05 13.17
C GLY A 484 -7.23 -23.23 11.90
N ALA A 485 -5.93 -22.94 11.99
CA ALA A 485 -5.05 -23.06 10.86
C ALA A 485 -3.59 -23.30 11.30
N ILE A 486 -2.83 -23.96 10.45
CA ILE A 486 -1.41 -24.18 10.62
C ILE A 486 -0.73 -24.09 9.28
N SER A 487 0.43 -23.44 9.23
CA SER A 487 1.28 -23.42 8.05
C SER A 487 2.71 -23.83 8.38
N GLN A 488 3.33 -24.55 7.45
CA GLN A 488 4.75 -24.86 7.46
C GLN A 488 5.43 -24.05 6.36
N ASN A 489 6.37 -23.21 6.74
CA ASN A 489 7.09 -22.29 5.88
C ASN A 489 8.56 -22.69 5.77
N TYR A 490 9.09 -22.75 4.56
CA TYR A 490 10.49 -23.03 4.27
C TYR A 490 11.08 -21.85 3.51
N TYR A 491 12.18 -21.33 4.01
CA TYR A 491 12.91 -20.23 3.41
C TYR A 491 14.24 -20.75 2.90
N ARG A 492 14.69 -20.25 1.77
CA ARG A 492 16.04 -20.45 1.27
C ARG A 492 16.54 -19.14 0.68
N GLN A 493 17.57 -18.59 1.30
CA GLN A 493 18.16 -17.35 0.88
C GLN A 493 19.61 -17.56 0.48
N ARG A 494 20.03 -16.91 -0.58
CA ARG A 494 21.40 -16.92 -1.09
C ARG A 494 21.77 -15.50 -1.50
N ALA A 495 22.90 -15.01 -1.01
CA ALA A 495 23.45 -13.72 -1.35
C ALA A 495 24.93 -13.88 -1.74
N ARG A 496 25.31 -13.34 -2.88
CA ARG A 496 26.70 -13.24 -3.32
C ARG A 496 27.04 -11.77 -3.49
N TYR A 497 27.96 -11.30 -2.68
CA TYR A 497 28.45 -9.93 -2.64
C TYR A 497 29.74 -9.85 -3.45
N LEU A 498 29.68 -9.39 -4.70
CA LEU A 498 30.80 -9.48 -5.64
C LEU A 498 31.94 -8.54 -5.29
N VAL A 499 31.65 -7.37 -4.70
CA VAL A 499 32.68 -6.41 -4.29
C VAL A 499 33.53 -6.96 -3.14
N THR A 500 32.93 -7.66 -2.18
CA THR A 500 33.64 -8.21 -1.02
C THR A 500 34.06 -9.67 -1.21
N GLY A 501 33.55 -10.33 -2.25
CA GLY A 501 33.76 -11.77 -2.50
C GLY A 501 32.99 -12.69 -1.55
N VAL A 502 32.16 -12.17 -0.69
CA VAL A 502 31.42 -12.92 0.34
C VAL A 502 30.24 -13.67 -0.29
N PHE A 503 30.03 -14.89 0.15
CA PHE A 503 28.87 -15.70 -0.18
C PHE A 503 28.21 -16.23 1.08
N HIS A 504 26.93 -15.98 1.24
CA HIS A 504 26.13 -16.47 2.35
C HIS A 504 24.85 -17.12 1.89
N GLY A 505 24.39 -18.08 2.68
CA GLY A 505 23.09 -18.71 2.49
C GLY A 505 22.51 -19.16 3.81
N ASN A 506 21.19 -19.12 3.91
CA ASN A 506 20.44 -19.73 5.01
C ASN A 506 19.22 -20.48 4.47
N ALA A 507 18.68 -21.37 5.29
CA ALA A 507 17.51 -22.18 4.95
C ALA A 507 16.68 -22.48 6.21
N PRO A 508 16.21 -21.44 6.95
CA PRO A 508 15.36 -21.66 8.11
C PRO A 508 13.95 -22.12 7.72
N ASP A 509 13.25 -22.70 8.68
CA ASP A 509 11.83 -23.05 8.56
C ASP A 509 11.05 -22.61 9.80
N ALA A 510 9.73 -22.54 9.67
CA ALA A 510 8.83 -22.18 10.75
C ALA A 510 7.47 -22.87 10.61
N THR A 511 6.95 -23.34 11.72
CA THR A 511 5.56 -23.81 11.86
C THR A 511 4.77 -22.74 12.57
N LEU A 512 3.72 -22.21 11.92
CA LEU A 512 3.00 -21.04 12.36
C LEU A 512 1.52 -21.35 12.56
N PRO A 513 1.03 -21.36 13.81
CA PRO A 513 -0.39 -21.55 14.11
C PRO A 513 -1.19 -20.24 13.98
N ALA A 514 -2.47 -20.39 13.69
CA ALA A 514 -3.47 -19.34 13.85
C ALA A 514 -4.79 -19.97 14.28
N TYR A 515 -5.51 -19.32 15.19
CA TYR A 515 -6.82 -19.77 15.63
C TYR A 515 -7.68 -18.60 16.10
N GLY A 516 -8.98 -18.82 16.11
CA GLY A 516 -9.90 -17.81 16.56
C GLY A 516 -11.30 -18.34 16.79
N VAL A 517 -12.11 -17.53 17.45
CA VAL A 517 -13.50 -17.80 17.74
C VAL A 517 -14.35 -16.56 17.47
N VAL A 518 -15.53 -16.77 16.90
CA VAL A 518 -16.56 -15.74 16.77
C VAL A 518 -17.82 -16.24 17.46
N ILE A 519 -18.37 -15.41 18.33
CA ILE A 519 -19.64 -15.66 19.01
C ILE A 519 -20.62 -14.57 18.61
N LYS A 520 -21.81 -14.96 18.16
CA LYS A 520 -22.89 -14.04 17.78
C LYS A 520 -24.03 -14.13 18.76
N PRO A 521 -24.01 -13.36 19.87
CA PRO A 521 -25.10 -13.33 20.86
C PRO A 521 -26.43 -12.94 20.20
N TYR A 522 -26.37 -11.98 19.30
CA TYR A 522 -27.47 -11.57 18.45
C TYR A 522 -27.08 -11.84 17.00
N LYS A 523 -27.57 -12.93 16.43
CA LYS A 523 -27.27 -13.34 15.07
C LYS A 523 -27.55 -12.18 14.11
N ASP A 524 -26.59 -11.99 13.18
CA ASP A 524 -26.63 -10.95 12.15
C ASP A 524 -26.60 -9.50 12.65
N VAL A 525 -26.55 -9.27 13.96
CA VAL A 525 -26.49 -7.93 14.58
C VAL A 525 -25.18 -7.70 15.31
N LEU A 526 -24.73 -8.64 16.14
CA LEU A 526 -23.55 -8.48 16.98
C LEU A 526 -22.64 -9.72 16.90
N SER A 527 -21.39 -9.50 16.54
CA SER A 527 -20.32 -10.50 16.58
C SER A 527 -19.23 -10.06 17.56
N LEU A 528 -18.86 -10.94 18.47
CA LEU A 528 -17.69 -10.81 19.34
C LEU A 528 -16.64 -11.82 18.87
N TYR A 529 -15.38 -11.42 18.77
CA TYR A 529 -14.34 -12.32 18.30
C TYR A 529 -13.04 -12.20 19.09
N TYR A 530 -12.31 -13.29 19.07
CA TYR A 530 -10.91 -13.37 19.49
C TYR A 530 -10.11 -14.09 18.42
N SER A 531 -8.87 -13.65 18.18
CA SER A 531 -7.92 -14.33 17.34
C SER A 531 -6.51 -14.30 17.88
N TYR A 532 -5.77 -15.38 17.59
CA TYR A 532 -4.34 -15.49 17.71
C TYR A 532 -3.73 -15.81 16.35
N SER A 533 -2.64 -15.17 15.98
CA SER A 533 -1.96 -15.41 14.73
C SER A 533 -0.45 -15.15 14.83
N GLU A 534 0.31 -15.91 14.04
CA GLU A 534 1.77 -15.78 13.93
C GLU A 534 2.21 -15.57 12.49
N GLN A 535 3.38 -14.97 12.33
CA GLN A 535 4.13 -14.96 11.08
C GLN A 535 5.62 -14.96 11.34
N SER A 536 6.42 -15.35 10.34
CA SER A 536 7.86 -15.23 10.37
C SER A 536 8.40 -14.71 9.04
N THR A 537 9.57 -14.07 9.11
CA THR A 537 10.29 -13.57 7.93
C THR A 537 11.77 -13.92 8.09
N ALA A 538 12.38 -14.43 7.03
CA ALA A 538 13.81 -14.72 7.06
C ALA A 538 14.60 -13.42 6.86
N ASN A 539 15.49 -13.12 7.81
CA ASN A 539 16.44 -12.03 7.68
C ASN A 539 17.46 -12.34 6.57
N GLN A 540 17.76 -11.37 5.73
CA GLN A 540 18.79 -11.52 4.70
C GLN A 540 20.17 -11.77 5.35
N PRO A 541 20.97 -12.71 4.82
CA PRO A 541 22.35 -12.84 5.23
C PRO A 541 23.09 -11.52 4.99
N SER A 542 23.85 -11.07 5.97
CA SER A 542 24.57 -9.79 5.88
C SER A 542 25.86 -9.93 5.04
N ASN A 543 26.35 -8.81 4.52
CA ASN A 543 27.67 -8.68 3.87
C ASN A 543 28.83 -8.70 4.90
N SER A 544 28.64 -9.27 6.07
CA SER A 544 29.70 -9.38 7.08
C SER A 544 30.48 -10.69 6.91
N ALA A 545 31.75 -10.69 7.30
CA ALA A 545 32.57 -11.91 7.28
C ALA A 545 32.17 -12.93 8.36
N ALA A 546 31.37 -12.50 9.33
CA ALA A 546 30.84 -13.42 10.33
C ALA A 546 29.79 -14.32 9.64
N ASN A 547 30.10 -15.59 9.52
CA ASN A 547 29.20 -16.61 8.96
C ASN A 547 28.07 -16.95 9.96
N THR A 548 27.41 -15.92 10.49
CA THR A 548 26.29 -16.04 11.41
C THR A 548 24.99 -16.09 10.63
N VAL A 549 24.23 -17.17 10.81
CA VAL A 549 22.87 -17.27 10.27
C VAL A 549 21.97 -16.37 11.10
N PRO A 550 21.38 -15.32 10.52
CA PRO A 550 20.49 -14.45 11.28
C PRO A 550 19.22 -15.23 11.69
N PRO A 551 18.70 -14.99 12.91
CA PRO A 551 17.45 -15.61 13.34
C PRO A 551 16.29 -15.15 12.48
N LEU A 552 15.21 -15.95 12.43
CA LEU A 552 13.95 -15.48 11.88
C LEU A 552 13.42 -14.30 12.70
N THR A 553 12.97 -13.26 12.03
CA THR A 553 12.07 -12.29 12.66
C THR A 553 10.72 -12.95 12.78
N SER A 554 10.21 -13.09 13.99
CA SER A 554 8.88 -13.64 14.26
C SER A 554 7.93 -12.57 14.78
N SER A 555 6.65 -12.75 14.56
CA SER A 555 5.63 -11.85 15.07
C SER A 555 4.41 -12.64 15.49
N LYS A 556 3.80 -12.26 16.61
CA LYS A 556 2.59 -12.85 17.14
C LYS A 556 1.62 -11.77 17.61
N GLN A 557 0.33 -12.06 17.48
CA GLN A 557 -0.73 -11.15 17.88
C GLN A 557 -1.83 -11.86 18.64
N ASN A 558 -2.32 -11.17 19.69
CA ASN A 558 -3.64 -11.40 20.26
C ASN A 558 -4.57 -10.25 19.87
N GLU A 559 -5.76 -10.55 19.43
CA GLU A 559 -6.76 -9.55 19.07
C GLU A 559 -8.14 -9.94 19.59
N PHE A 560 -8.86 -8.98 20.16
CA PHE A 560 -10.29 -9.12 20.47
C PHE A 560 -11.07 -7.98 19.83
N GLY A 561 -12.29 -8.25 19.42
CA GLY A 561 -13.10 -7.20 18.86
C GLY A 561 -14.60 -7.51 18.91
N ALA A 562 -15.35 -6.48 18.58
CA ALA A 562 -16.78 -6.53 18.39
C ALA A 562 -17.17 -5.87 17.09
N ARG A 563 -18.14 -6.45 16.40
CA ARG A 563 -18.76 -5.89 15.19
C ARG A 563 -20.24 -5.84 15.37
N ALA A 564 -20.81 -4.69 15.06
CA ALA A 564 -22.24 -4.47 15.14
C ALA A 564 -22.80 -4.02 13.79
N LYS A 565 -23.94 -4.56 13.41
CA LYS A 565 -24.71 -4.25 12.22
C LYS A 565 -26.09 -3.78 12.68
N LEU A 566 -26.36 -2.49 12.56
CA LEU A 566 -27.51 -1.83 13.19
C LEU A 566 -28.36 -1.10 12.14
N TRP A 567 -29.59 -0.71 12.51
CA TRP A 567 -30.51 0.07 11.67
C TRP A 567 -30.81 -0.56 10.31
N ASP A 568 -31.19 -1.85 10.30
CA ASP A 568 -31.46 -2.59 9.07
C ASP A 568 -30.29 -2.48 8.06
N ASP A 569 -29.08 -2.81 8.53
CA ASP A 569 -27.84 -2.82 7.76
C ASP A 569 -27.31 -1.45 7.33
N LYS A 570 -27.89 -0.36 7.82
CA LYS A 570 -27.46 1.00 7.49
C LYS A 570 -26.25 1.49 8.27
N LEU A 571 -25.93 0.83 9.38
CA LEU A 571 -24.80 1.14 10.22
C LEU A 571 -24.00 -0.13 10.52
N TYR A 572 -22.73 -0.11 10.13
CA TYR A 572 -21.75 -1.11 10.49
C TYR A 572 -20.63 -0.46 11.30
N PHE A 573 -20.37 -1.02 12.49
CA PHE A 573 -19.36 -0.53 13.41
C PHE A 573 -18.45 -1.67 13.86
N THR A 574 -17.15 -1.42 13.90
CA THR A 574 -16.13 -2.34 14.42
C THR A 574 -15.30 -1.64 15.48
N VAL A 575 -15.06 -2.33 16.58
CA VAL A 575 -14.04 -1.98 17.56
C VAL A 575 -13.13 -3.18 17.78
N SER A 576 -11.82 -2.96 17.81
CA SER A 576 -10.85 -4.00 18.11
C SER A 576 -9.72 -3.49 19.00
N TYR A 577 -9.20 -4.38 19.84
CA TYR A 577 -7.97 -4.22 20.58
C TYR A 577 -6.96 -5.24 20.08
N PHE A 578 -5.75 -4.80 19.79
CA PHE A 578 -4.67 -5.65 19.32
C PHE A 578 -3.42 -5.50 20.22
N ASP A 579 -2.67 -6.58 20.34
CA ASP A 579 -1.37 -6.64 20.98
C ASP A 579 -0.44 -7.47 20.10
N ILE A 580 0.51 -6.80 19.43
CA ILE A 580 1.49 -7.39 18.51
C ILE A 580 2.86 -7.33 19.16
N VAL A 581 3.57 -8.45 19.17
CA VAL A 581 4.99 -8.55 19.53
C VAL A 581 5.76 -9.02 18.31
N GLN A 582 6.83 -8.31 17.97
CA GLN A 582 7.79 -8.70 16.95
C GLN A 582 9.14 -8.94 17.61
N ASP A 583 9.65 -10.16 17.49
CA ASP A 583 10.94 -10.59 18.06
C ASP A 583 12.02 -10.64 16.95
N ASN A 584 13.27 -10.40 17.31
CA ASN A 584 14.43 -10.46 16.41
C ASN A 584 14.35 -9.51 15.21
N PHE A 585 13.84 -8.29 15.42
CA PHE A 585 13.89 -7.26 14.40
C PHE A 585 15.35 -6.84 14.15
N SER A 586 15.81 -6.99 12.90
CA SER A 586 17.18 -6.66 12.52
C SER A 586 17.41 -5.16 12.48
N VAL A 587 18.46 -4.68 13.15
CA VAL A 587 18.89 -3.29 13.17
C VAL A 587 20.36 -3.15 12.81
N PRO A 588 20.77 -2.07 12.10
CA PRO A 588 22.18 -1.86 11.75
C PRO A 588 23.08 -1.86 12.98
N ASN A 589 24.24 -2.48 12.88
CA ASN A 589 25.23 -2.44 13.95
C ASN A 589 25.89 -1.05 13.99
N PRO A 590 25.82 -0.30 15.10
CA PRO A 590 26.35 1.05 15.19
C PRO A 590 27.86 1.15 14.95
N ALA A 591 28.61 0.08 15.28
CA ALA A 591 30.05 0.06 15.03
C ALA A 591 30.41 0.13 13.52
N ASN A 592 29.48 -0.19 12.63
CA ASN A 592 29.65 -0.05 11.19
C ASN A 592 29.57 1.42 10.71
N LEU A 593 29.13 2.32 11.60
CA LEU A 593 29.06 3.77 11.32
C LEU A 593 30.34 4.51 11.68
N THR A 594 31.35 3.82 12.24
CA THR A 594 32.67 4.43 12.51
C THR A 594 33.41 4.78 11.21
N THR A 595 34.31 5.74 11.28
CA THR A 595 35.12 6.16 10.12
C THR A 595 36.61 5.88 10.38
N PRO A 596 37.24 4.95 9.64
CA PRO A 596 36.65 4.05 8.65
C PRO A 596 35.77 2.96 9.31
N PRO A 597 34.75 2.44 8.60
CA PRO A 597 33.98 1.31 9.09
C PRO A 597 34.86 0.05 9.18
N PRO A 598 34.53 -0.91 10.06
CA PRO A 598 35.24 -2.17 10.14
C PRO A 598 35.12 -2.91 8.78
N ASN A 599 36.23 -3.52 8.37
CA ASN A 599 36.25 -4.34 7.17
C ASN A 599 36.77 -5.75 7.50
N PRO A 600 35.92 -6.77 7.41
CA PRO A 600 34.52 -6.75 6.96
C PRO A 600 33.58 -6.10 7.97
N LEU A 601 32.40 -5.65 7.48
CA LEU A 601 31.35 -5.11 8.32
C LEU A 601 30.91 -6.11 9.38
N LEU A 602 30.58 -5.61 10.56
CA LEU A 602 30.02 -6.43 11.63
C LEU A 602 28.56 -6.82 11.34
N PRO A 603 28.11 -7.98 11.83
CA PRO A 603 26.73 -8.42 11.61
C PRO A 603 25.73 -7.44 12.25
N PRO A 604 24.48 -7.41 11.74
CA PRO A 604 23.41 -6.62 12.35
C PRO A 604 23.13 -7.11 13.77
N LEU A 605 22.59 -6.24 14.59
CA LEU A 605 22.03 -6.57 15.89
C LEU A 605 20.52 -6.86 15.76
N PHE A 606 19.93 -7.43 16.80
CA PHE A 606 18.50 -7.78 16.84
C PHE A 606 17.86 -7.15 18.09
N SER A 607 16.65 -6.65 17.90
CA SER A 607 15.85 -6.02 18.96
C SER A 607 14.40 -6.49 18.85
N ASP A 608 13.62 -6.24 19.89
CA ASP A 608 12.19 -6.55 19.90
C ASP A 608 11.36 -5.27 19.75
N ARG A 609 10.10 -5.44 19.42
CA ARG A 609 9.18 -4.34 19.17
C ARG A 609 7.75 -4.74 19.50
N THR A 610 7.00 -3.85 20.12
CA THR A 610 5.59 -4.07 20.46
C THR A 610 4.70 -2.99 19.85
N ALA A 611 3.50 -3.38 19.43
CA ALA A 611 2.45 -2.43 19.06
C ALA A 611 1.11 -2.89 19.63
N LYS A 612 0.45 -2.02 20.42
CA LYS A 612 -0.81 -2.35 21.06
C LYS A 612 -1.74 -1.15 21.20
N GLY A 613 -3.02 -1.38 20.99
CA GLY A 613 -4.01 -0.31 21.08
C GLY A 613 -5.37 -0.66 20.53
N TRP A 614 -6.16 0.38 20.29
CA TRP A 614 -7.54 0.31 19.88
C TRP A 614 -7.73 0.85 18.47
N GLU A 615 -8.64 0.22 17.74
CA GLU A 615 -9.09 0.63 16.42
C GLU A 615 -10.63 0.69 16.39
N TYR A 616 -11.15 1.71 15.71
CA TYR A 616 -12.58 1.95 15.53
C TYR A 616 -12.84 2.21 14.05
N GLU A 617 -13.81 1.52 13.47
CA GLU A 617 -14.27 1.75 12.10
C GLU A 617 -15.79 1.91 12.06
N LEU A 618 -16.21 2.87 11.26
CA LEU A 618 -17.62 3.18 11.01
C LEU A 618 -17.89 3.15 9.52
N ARG A 619 -18.95 2.47 9.12
CA ARG A 619 -19.56 2.54 7.81
C ARG A 619 -21.05 2.75 7.99
N ALA A 620 -21.57 3.83 7.41
CA ALA A 620 -22.97 4.17 7.62
C ALA A 620 -23.61 4.68 6.33
N ASN A 621 -24.83 4.23 6.09
CA ASN A 621 -25.72 4.71 5.03
C ASN A 621 -27.08 5.01 5.66
N PRO A 622 -27.18 6.06 6.50
CA PRO A 622 -28.41 6.36 7.27
C PRO A 622 -29.61 6.58 6.37
N THR A 623 -29.36 7.11 5.18
CA THR A 623 -30.35 7.34 4.12
C THR A 623 -29.80 6.83 2.78
N LYS A 624 -30.65 6.72 1.76
CA LYS A 624 -30.24 6.40 0.37
C LYS A 624 -29.26 7.45 -0.24
N HIS A 625 -29.17 8.61 0.40
CA HIS A 625 -28.39 9.75 -0.08
C HIS A 625 -27.04 9.91 0.63
N LEU A 626 -26.94 9.52 1.89
CA LEU A 626 -25.78 9.77 2.73
C LEU A 626 -24.96 8.49 2.94
N SER A 627 -23.70 8.53 2.51
CA SER A 627 -22.72 7.47 2.76
C SER A 627 -21.56 8.02 3.58
N ILE A 628 -21.19 7.31 4.65
CA ILE A 628 -20.11 7.69 5.55
C ILE A 628 -19.15 6.50 5.73
N ILE A 629 -17.86 6.75 5.63
CA ILE A 629 -16.81 5.86 6.07
C ILE A 629 -15.91 6.63 7.03
N GLY A 630 -15.53 6.02 8.14
CA GLY A 630 -14.67 6.65 9.13
C GLY A 630 -13.83 5.65 9.90
N SER A 631 -12.69 6.12 10.38
CA SER A 631 -11.74 5.34 11.16
C SER A 631 -11.09 6.19 12.25
N TYR A 632 -10.74 5.55 13.35
CA TYR A 632 -9.90 6.13 14.40
C TYR A 632 -9.03 5.04 15.01
N THR A 633 -7.78 5.39 15.28
CA THR A 633 -6.79 4.50 15.88
C THR A 633 -6.09 5.21 17.03
N ALA A 634 -5.92 4.50 18.14
CA ALA A 634 -5.14 4.94 19.28
C ALA A 634 -4.26 3.76 19.74
N PHE A 635 -2.95 3.85 19.56
CA PHE A 635 -2.04 2.75 19.91
C PHE A 635 -0.64 3.25 20.28
N LYS A 636 0.13 2.39 20.89
CA LYS A 636 1.56 2.62 21.19
C LYS A 636 2.40 1.63 20.42
N ASN A 637 3.48 2.12 19.82
CA ASN A 637 4.50 1.29 19.17
C ASN A 637 5.84 1.60 19.85
N ARG A 638 6.37 0.61 20.56
CA ARG A 638 7.51 0.76 21.47
C ARG A 638 8.50 -0.40 21.35
N ASP A 639 9.76 -0.10 21.64
CA ASP A 639 10.78 -1.09 21.94
C ASP A 639 10.75 -1.46 23.43
N PRO A 640 11.59 -2.42 23.91
CA PRO A 640 11.66 -2.78 25.32
C PRO A 640 12.07 -1.64 26.28
N ASN A 641 12.70 -0.59 25.77
CA ASN A 641 13.10 0.59 26.54
C ASN A 641 12.07 1.74 26.47
N ASP A 642 10.84 1.47 26.03
CA ASP A 642 9.74 2.42 25.84
C ASP A 642 10.05 3.54 24.83
N VAL A 643 10.92 3.27 23.84
CA VAL A 643 11.29 4.22 22.79
C VAL A 643 10.30 4.16 21.63
N GLU A 644 9.89 5.32 21.16
CA GLU A 644 8.98 5.49 20.02
C GLU A 644 9.69 5.26 18.68
N PHE A 645 8.95 4.66 17.74
CA PHE A 645 9.47 4.46 16.39
C PHE A 645 9.07 5.60 15.45
N ARG A 646 10.02 6.01 14.61
CA ARG A 646 9.88 7.11 13.65
C ARG A 646 8.59 7.01 12.83
N GLY A 647 7.94 8.15 12.62
CA GLY A 647 6.77 8.30 11.75
C GLY A 647 5.50 7.65 12.25
N THR A 648 5.51 7.06 13.45
CA THR A 648 4.34 6.40 14.03
C THR A 648 3.62 7.37 14.96
N ALA A 649 2.45 7.84 14.55
CA ALA A 649 1.56 8.62 15.41
C ALA A 649 0.76 7.71 16.34
N GLU A 650 0.68 8.04 17.63
CA GLU A 650 -0.15 7.29 18.58
C GLU A 650 -1.64 7.40 18.32
N LYS A 651 -2.07 8.47 17.66
CA LYS A 651 -3.47 8.74 17.33
C LYS A 651 -3.59 9.19 15.89
N SER A 652 -4.51 8.57 15.17
CA SER A 652 -4.87 8.98 13.80
C SER A 652 -6.31 8.64 13.51
N GLY A 653 -6.91 9.30 12.53
CA GLY A 653 -8.26 8.98 12.10
C GLY A 653 -8.65 9.77 10.86
N ALA A 654 -9.64 9.25 10.15
CA ALA A 654 -10.19 9.94 8.98
C ALA A 654 -11.69 9.64 8.86
N VAL A 655 -12.40 10.57 8.23
CA VAL A 655 -13.81 10.41 7.89
C VAL A 655 -14.05 10.97 6.49
N LEU A 656 -14.85 10.26 5.69
CA LEU A 656 -15.39 10.73 4.42
C LEU A 656 -16.91 10.59 4.47
N ALA A 657 -17.62 11.69 4.32
CA ALA A 657 -19.07 11.74 4.27
C ALA A 657 -19.51 12.31 2.90
N SER A 658 -20.33 11.58 2.19
CA SER A 658 -20.81 11.92 0.84
C SER A 658 -22.33 11.96 0.82
N TYR A 659 -22.89 13.06 0.35
CA TYR A 659 -24.33 13.23 0.16
C TYR A 659 -24.64 13.41 -1.33
N LYS A 660 -25.54 12.57 -1.85
CA LYS A 660 -26.02 12.61 -3.22
C LYS A 660 -27.45 13.17 -3.24
N PHE A 661 -27.68 14.26 -3.99
CA PHE A 661 -28.99 14.81 -4.24
C PHE A 661 -29.68 14.02 -5.36
N ASP A 662 -31.00 13.88 -5.25
CA ASP A 662 -31.84 13.21 -6.27
C ASP A 662 -33.13 14.04 -6.55
N ALA A 663 -34.11 13.39 -7.17
CA ALA A 663 -35.38 14.01 -7.54
C ALA A 663 -36.18 14.63 -6.36
N ASP A 664 -35.86 14.28 -5.11
CA ASP A 664 -36.43 14.89 -3.91
C ASP A 664 -35.98 16.36 -3.75
N THR A 665 -34.88 16.74 -4.43
CA THR A 665 -34.35 18.11 -4.51
C THR A 665 -34.10 18.47 -5.98
N PRO A 666 -35.10 18.81 -6.78
CA PRO A 666 -35.01 18.89 -8.26
C PRO A 666 -33.93 19.83 -8.77
N ALA A 667 -33.67 20.95 -8.07
CA ALA A 667 -32.64 21.93 -8.45
C ALA A 667 -31.20 21.39 -8.31
N LEU A 668 -31.00 20.38 -7.46
CA LEU A 668 -29.68 19.78 -7.19
C LEU A 668 -29.59 18.34 -7.64
N ASP A 669 -30.62 17.83 -8.32
CA ASP A 669 -30.66 16.44 -8.78
C ASP A 669 -29.46 16.10 -9.68
N GLY A 670 -28.76 15.03 -9.32
CA GLY A 670 -27.48 14.60 -9.92
C GLY A 670 -26.24 15.20 -9.26
N PHE A 671 -26.36 16.21 -8.40
CA PHE A 671 -25.21 16.68 -7.63
C PHE A 671 -24.87 15.74 -6.49
N ARG A 672 -23.60 15.70 -6.18
CA ARG A 672 -23.03 14.99 -5.03
C ARG A 672 -21.97 15.89 -4.38
N VAL A 673 -22.01 16.00 -3.07
CA VAL A 673 -21.03 16.75 -2.27
C VAL A 673 -20.45 15.79 -1.24
N ALA A 674 -19.12 15.75 -1.11
CA ALA A 674 -18.49 14.99 -0.05
C ALA A 674 -17.41 15.82 0.65
N ILE A 675 -17.27 15.55 1.95
CA ILE A 675 -16.24 16.16 2.79
C ILE A 675 -15.43 15.04 3.40
N GLY A 676 -14.11 15.13 3.22
CA GLY A 676 -13.11 14.28 3.85
C GLY A 676 -12.33 15.06 4.89
N VAL A 677 -12.15 14.48 6.08
CA VAL A 677 -11.27 15.05 7.13
C VAL A 677 -10.32 13.94 7.56
N ASP A 678 -9.02 14.24 7.63
CA ASP A 678 -8.01 13.34 8.18
C ASP A 678 -7.14 14.03 9.23
N TYR A 679 -6.92 13.33 10.34
CA TYR A 679 -6.11 13.74 11.47
C TYR A 679 -4.96 12.75 11.70
N ILE A 680 -3.76 13.26 11.90
CA ILE A 680 -2.59 12.52 12.35
C ILE A 680 -1.98 13.29 13.52
N GLY A 681 -1.75 12.58 14.64
CA GLY A 681 -1.11 13.14 15.84
C GLY A 681 0.38 13.42 15.67
N ASP A 682 0.98 13.97 16.71
CA ASP A 682 2.42 14.16 16.79
C ASP A 682 3.13 12.81 16.63
N ARG A 683 4.29 12.83 15.98
CA ARG A 683 5.05 11.60 15.72
C ARG A 683 6.55 11.86 15.66
N PRO A 684 7.41 10.91 16.08
CA PRO A 684 8.85 11.03 15.97
C PRO A 684 9.30 11.29 14.54
N GLY A 685 10.16 12.29 14.35
CA GLY A 685 10.68 12.67 13.03
C GLY A 685 11.91 11.86 12.61
N ASP A 686 12.65 11.31 13.58
CA ASP A 686 13.85 10.50 13.36
C ASP A 686 13.97 9.35 14.37
N ALA A 687 15.13 8.72 14.47
CA ALA A 687 15.46 7.65 15.42
C ALA A 687 14.65 6.36 15.23
N ALA A 688 14.38 5.94 14.02
CA ALA A 688 13.47 4.84 13.75
C ALA A 688 13.95 3.46 14.16
N SER A 689 15.11 3.08 13.71
CA SER A 689 15.61 1.70 13.73
C SER A 689 17.11 1.62 13.99
N GLY A 690 17.74 2.75 14.24
CA GLY A 690 19.15 2.81 14.59
C GLY A 690 19.36 2.52 16.06
N LEU A 691 20.54 2.04 16.40
CA LEU A 691 20.98 1.84 17.78
C LEU A 691 21.98 2.91 18.19
N THR A 692 22.05 3.22 19.48
CA THR A 692 23.08 4.10 20.04
C THR A 692 24.47 3.47 19.93
N ALA A 693 25.51 4.30 19.99
CA ALA A 693 26.90 3.81 20.03
C ALA A 693 27.20 2.93 21.27
N ALA A 694 26.40 3.04 22.34
CA ALA A 694 26.51 2.22 23.54
C ALA A 694 25.86 0.83 23.42
N SER A 695 25.17 0.54 22.28
CA SER A 695 24.53 -0.75 22.05
C SER A 695 25.53 -1.89 21.94
N THR A 696 25.14 -3.03 22.47
CA THR A 696 25.88 -4.28 22.34
C THR A 696 24.99 -5.37 21.75
N PRO A 697 25.56 -6.50 21.26
CA PRO A 697 24.72 -7.62 20.76
C PRO A 697 23.77 -8.19 21.81
N THR A 698 24.11 -8.08 23.09
CA THR A 698 23.30 -8.58 24.20
C THR A 698 22.43 -7.51 24.86
N ASN A 699 22.68 -6.23 24.54
CA ASN A 699 21.90 -5.09 25.04
C ASN A 699 21.78 -4.01 23.95
N PRO A 700 20.92 -4.19 22.94
CA PRO A 700 20.66 -3.18 21.93
C PRO A 700 19.87 -2.01 22.53
N ILE A 701 20.39 -0.80 22.40
CA ILE A 701 19.77 0.43 22.92
C ILE A 701 19.38 1.30 21.71
N PRO A 702 18.09 1.41 21.38
CA PRO A 702 17.63 2.27 20.27
C PRO A 702 17.92 3.75 20.50
N ASN A 703 18.09 4.48 19.42
CA ASN A 703 18.19 5.93 19.47
C ASN A 703 16.86 6.57 19.93
N GLN A 704 16.96 7.62 20.72
CA GLN A 704 15.82 8.46 21.08
C GLN A 704 15.44 9.36 19.90
N PRO A 705 14.14 9.69 19.71
CA PRO A 705 13.74 10.70 18.76
C PRO A 705 14.36 12.06 19.10
N SER A 706 14.98 12.73 18.11
CA SER A 706 15.58 14.06 18.33
C SER A 706 14.60 15.20 18.05
N PHE A 707 13.49 14.92 17.38
CA PHE A 707 12.41 15.90 17.11
C PHE A 707 11.11 15.19 16.74
N TYR A 708 10.01 15.92 16.81
CA TYR A 708 8.67 15.44 16.46
C TYR A 708 8.07 16.27 15.31
N LEU A 709 7.43 15.60 14.38
CA LEU A 709 6.54 16.25 13.42
C LEU A 709 5.23 16.59 14.12
N PRO A 710 4.71 17.85 13.96
CA PRO A 710 3.47 18.27 14.61
C PRO A 710 2.27 17.48 14.08
N SER A 711 1.23 17.44 14.91
CA SER A 711 -0.08 16.95 14.49
C SER A 711 -0.66 17.82 13.37
N ARG A 712 -1.53 17.22 12.54
CA ARG A 712 -2.21 17.91 11.44
C ARG A 712 -3.63 17.43 11.29
N THR A 713 -4.50 18.33 10.82
CA THR A 713 -5.86 18.02 10.38
C THR A 713 -6.07 18.61 8.99
N LEU A 714 -6.36 17.76 8.01
CA LEU A 714 -6.63 18.22 6.64
C LEU A 714 -8.10 18.00 6.30
N THR A 715 -8.68 18.99 5.62
CA THR A 715 -10.06 18.92 5.13
C THR A 715 -10.05 18.97 3.61
N ASN A 716 -10.78 18.04 3.00
CA ASN A 716 -10.92 17.93 1.55
C ASN A 716 -12.41 18.07 1.16
N LEU A 717 -12.69 18.73 0.04
CA LEU A 717 -14.03 18.91 -0.49
C LEU A 717 -14.14 18.29 -1.88
N ILE A 718 -15.23 17.59 -2.12
CA ILE A 718 -15.54 16.97 -3.41
C ILE A 718 -16.92 17.46 -3.84
N ILE A 719 -17.02 17.98 -5.06
CA ILE A 719 -18.29 18.35 -5.70
C ILE A 719 -18.36 17.63 -7.02
N ALA A 720 -19.40 16.86 -7.25
CA ALA A 720 -19.59 16.12 -8.50
C ALA A 720 -21.01 16.32 -9.03
N TYR A 721 -21.16 16.24 -10.34
CA TYR A 721 -22.44 16.19 -11.02
C TYR A 721 -22.49 14.96 -11.92
N ASP A 722 -23.45 14.07 -11.67
CA ASP A 722 -23.74 12.87 -12.47
C ASP A 722 -24.90 13.16 -13.41
N SER A 723 -24.69 13.12 -14.72
CA SER A 723 -25.67 13.49 -15.74
C SER A 723 -26.83 12.50 -15.92
N LYS A 724 -26.94 11.45 -15.11
CA LYS A 724 -27.91 10.35 -15.22
C LYS A 724 -27.83 9.53 -16.54
N LYS A 725 -27.10 9.99 -17.55
CA LYS A 725 -26.96 9.31 -18.83
C LYS A 725 -25.56 8.68 -18.95
N HIS A 726 -24.55 9.51 -19.22
CA HIS A 726 -23.26 8.99 -19.65
C HIS A 726 -22.06 9.71 -19.05
N TRP A 727 -22.20 10.85 -18.41
CA TRP A 727 -21.03 11.60 -17.97
C TRP A 727 -21.14 12.14 -16.53
N THR A 728 -19.98 12.28 -15.93
CA THR A 728 -19.77 12.86 -14.61
C THR A 728 -18.71 13.94 -14.71
N VAL A 729 -18.94 15.08 -14.08
CA VAL A 729 -17.90 16.09 -13.82
C VAL A 729 -17.68 16.14 -12.32
N GLN A 730 -16.42 16.16 -11.90
CA GLN A 730 -16.05 16.20 -10.49
C GLN A 730 -14.94 17.23 -10.24
N LEU A 731 -15.06 17.99 -9.17
CA LEU A 731 -14.05 18.89 -8.63
C LEU A 731 -13.61 18.36 -7.26
N ASN A 732 -12.31 18.13 -7.11
CA ASN A 732 -11.68 17.83 -5.84
C ASN A 732 -10.87 19.06 -5.39
N VAL A 733 -11.04 19.45 -4.13
CA VAL A 733 -10.25 20.48 -3.47
C VAL A 733 -9.60 19.84 -2.25
N ASP A 734 -8.29 19.62 -2.32
CA ASP A 734 -7.52 19.07 -1.22
C ASP A 734 -6.99 20.20 -0.34
N ASN A 735 -6.86 19.94 0.97
CA ASN A 735 -6.39 20.92 1.95
C ASN A 735 -7.11 22.27 1.84
N VAL A 736 -8.44 22.26 2.00
CA VAL A 736 -9.34 23.41 1.78
C VAL A 736 -8.95 24.66 2.60
N PHE A 737 -8.36 24.44 3.77
CA PHE A 737 -7.98 25.54 4.68
C PHE A 737 -6.52 25.99 4.54
N ASP A 738 -5.82 25.47 3.53
CA ASP A 738 -4.41 25.77 3.26
C ASP A 738 -3.50 25.57 4.47
N GLU A 739 -3.75 24.47 5.21
CA GLU A 739 -2.96 24.12 6.39
C GLU A 739 -1.51 23.85 5.97
N GLU A 740 -0.57 24.52 6.63
CA GLU A 740 0.85 24.24 6.48
C GLU A 740 1.25 23.05 7.36
N TYR A 741 1.69 21.96 6.76
CA TYR A 741 2.00 20.74 7.50
C TYR A 741 3.25 20.05 7.02
N MET A 742 3.77 19.15 7.86
CA MET A 742 4.83 18.22 7.53
C MET A 742 4.24 16.85 7.29
N MET A 743 4.51 16.29 6.11
CA MET A 743 3.96 15.02 5.69
C MET A 743 4.70 13.84 6.33
N ALA A 744 6.03 13.86 6.25
CA ALA A 744 6.92 12.82 6.77
C ALA A 744 8.32 13.39 7.00
N SER A 745 9.24 12.58 7.55
CA SER A 745 10.66 12.88 7.59
C SER A 745 11.50 11.62 7.61
N ILE A 746 12.72 11.71 7.15
CA ILE A 746 13.74 10.66 7.30
C ILE A 746 14.65 11.01 8.48
N ASN A 747 15.04 12.27 8.55
CA ASN A 747 15.87 12.86 9.59
C ASN A 747 15.70 14.38 9.57
N ARG A 748 16.46 15.11 10.40
CA ARG A 748 16.41 16.59 10.45
C ARG A 748 16.77 17.29 9.14
N SER A 749 17.53 16.66 8.25
CA SER A 749 17.91 17.25 6.96
C SER A 749 16.90 16.98 5.85
N MET A 750 15.89 16.14 6.10
CA MET A 750 14.98 15.61 5.09
C MET A 750 13.56 15.54 5.63
N ILE A 751 12.90 16.71 5.74
CA ILE A 751 11.50 16.86 6.16
C ILE A 751 10.66 17.12 4.92
N TYR A 752 9.69 16.28 4.67
CA TYR A 752 8.73 16.41 3.57
C TYR A 752 7.62 17.35 4.00
N VAL A 753 7.53 18.49 3.33
CA VAL A 753 6.45 19.46 3.56
C VAL A 753 5.22 19.10 2.74
N GLY A 754 4.06 19.33 3.30
CA GLY A 754 2.78 19.01 2.67
C GLY A 754 2.38 20.00 1.57
N THR A 755 1.52 19.52 0.67
CA THR A 755 0.99 20.31 -0.45
C THR A 755 0.00 21.36 0.05
N PRO A 756 0.02 22.62 -0.43
CA PRO A 756 -0.99 23.63 -0.16
C PRO A 756 -2.35 23.24 -0.73
N THR A 757 -3.34 24.13 -0.64
CA THR A 757 -4.64 23.91 -1.29
C THR A 757 -4.44 23.56 -2.77
N ASN A 758 -5.06 22.47 -3.21
CA ASN A 758 -4.90 21.92 -4.56
C ASN A 758 -6.26 21.58 -5.19
N PHE A 759 -6.44 21.96 -6.45
CA PHE A 759 -7.67 21.74 -7.21
C PHE A 759 -7.45 20.75 -8.34
N ARG A 760 -8.36 19.79 -8.48
CA ARG A 760 -8.35 18.82 -9.59
C ARG A 760 -9.76 18.67 -10.15
N GLY A 761 -9.91 18.83 -11.46
CA GLY A 761 -11.15 18.62 -12.19
C GLY A 761 -11.10 17.31 -12.98
N THR A 762 -12.12 16.47 -12.87
CA THR A 762 -12.22 15.19 -13.58
C THR A 762 -13.51 15.15 -14.42
N PHE A 763 -13.39 14.78 -15.67
CA PHE A 763 -14.49 14.46 -16.54
C PHE A 763 -14.47 12.96 -16.87
N THR A 764 -15.58 12.26 -16.66
CA THR A 764 -15.73 10.84 -16.98
C THR A 764 -16.93 10.63 -17.91
N TYR A 765 -16.71 9.94 -19.03
CA TYR A 765 -17.77 9.48 -19.92
C TYR A 765 -17.91 7.96 -19.79
N LYS A 766 -19.16 7.48 -19.65
CA LYS A 766 -19.52 6.06 -19.50
C LYS A 766 -20.40 5.63 -20.66
N PHE A 767 -20.17 4.45 -21.20
CA PHE A 767 -20.92 3.89 -22.34
C PHE A 767 -21.11 2.39 -22.23
#